data_14c2a6f5eb33874e5c1ad7a944a2a70d
#
_entry.id   14c2a6f5eb33874e5c1ad7a944a2a70d
#
_cell.length_a   1.000
_cell.length_b   1.000
_cell.length_c   1.000
_cell.angle_alpha   90.00
_cell.angle_beta   90.00
_cell.angle_gamma   90.00
#
_symmetry.space_group_name_H-M   'P 1'
#
loop_
_entity.id
_entity.type
_entity.pdbx_description
1 polymer ?
#
loop_
_entity_poly.entity_id
_entity_poly.type
_entity_poly.pdbx_seq_one_letter_code
_entity_poly.pdbx_strand_id
1 'polypeptide(L)'
;MREKNNTNLERMRELIERLTEADIAYYKNDAPIMTDLEYDRLTEELAALEHDTGLVLSGSPTQKVSGENLESLAEVRHTKPMLSAGKTKSIEDLIRFAAGRAVLLSWKMDGLTLVLRYEYGKLKQAITRGREGIIGEDVTHTVRTFRNVPLTIPTKESFEVRGEGVISWESFRRINASLEEPYTHPRNLASGSTRKLDAGEASKRRLEFWAFELVSDHLEPESKLAQQQFLQRSGFSVVPYIFLDAGHSEQDIRDTVAGMEPKGFAYPVDGLVMEYEDLRYGKSLGATGHHENRLIALKWADELYSTRFRGVELATTRTGMVSITGLFDPISIDGTLVSRAYLHNLDIFDEFQFGIGDEISVYKANMIIPQIADNKTQSNTYMLPMICPCCGKPLTVKYTSGGTRQLYCGNPHCAAKLVQKFAHFCEKTRMNIEGLSATTLEKLIGHGWVRNFGDLYELEQHREDIVRTEGFGERSFDRLQAAIEKSRRCTLAKFIAGLGIPMVGRHAGRDLDRYFHGSWAEFEAAILNGFDFTQLPDFGETMHNNIYTWYADAQEAKLWRPLLRKIQFETKENLTMETTMNNPFAGKTVVATGKLEHYTRDGIQEKLISLGAHPSGAVSKKTDYLIVGEKAGSKLTKAQQLGVKTLTEQEFEDMLA
;
A
#
# COMPACT_ATOMS: atom_id res chain seq x y z
N MET A 1 10.04 15.78 -39.73
CA MET A 1 10.03 14.51 -38.99
C MET A 1 9.17 14.54 -37.72
N ARG A 2 9.23 15.59 -36.88
CA ARG A 2 8.42 15.70 -35.63
C ARG A 2 6.91 15.70 -35.87
N GLU A 3 6.43 16.51 -36.82
CA GLU A 3 4.99 16.57 -37.15
C GLU A 3 4.47 15.23 -37.70
N LYS A 4 5.25 14.57 -38.56
CA LYS A 4 4.86 13.31 -39.18
C LYS A 4 4.73 12.14 -38.18
N ASN A 5 5.59 12.07 -37.14
CA ASN A 5 5.51 11.05 -36.13
C ASN A 5 4.31 11.26 -35.18
N ASN A 6 3.97 12.51 -34.88
CA ASN A 6 2.79 12.81 -34.05
C ASN A 6 1.49 12.46 -34.77
N THR A 7 1.44 12.79 -36.07
CA THR A 7 0.30 12.44 -36.95
C THR A 7 0.13 10.92 -37.07
N ASN A 8 1.22 10.15 -37.21
CA ASN A 8 1.16 8.70 -37.28
C ASN A 8 0.65 8.09 -35.97
N LEU A 9 1.12 8.59 -34.83
CA LEU A 9 0.68 8.10 -33.51
C LEU A 9 -0.80 8.40 -33.25
N GLU A 10 -1.27 9.57 -33.63
CA GLU A 10 -2.70 9.92 -33.56
C GLU A 10 -3.53 9.02 -34.48
N ARG A 11 -3.03 8.77 -35.70
CA ARG A 11 -3.70 7.88 -36.63
C ARG A 11 -3.78 6.42 -36.12
N MET A 12 -2.69 5.93 -35.52
CA MET A 12 -2.70 4.58 -34.92
C MET A 12 -3.74 4.49 -33.78
N ARG A 13 -3.86 5.49 -32.94
CA ARG A 13 -4.88 5.53 -31.87
C ARG A 13 -6.30 5.52 -32.43
N GLU A 14 -6.55 6.32 -33.47
CA GLU A 14 -7.85 6.35 -34.15
C GLU A 14 -8.19 4.98 -34.76
N LEU A 15 -7.23 4.35 -35.45
CA LEU A 15 -7.43 3.02 -36.04
C LEU A 15 -7.74 1.97 -34.99
N ILE A 16 -6.98 1.94 -33.89
CA ILE A 16 -7.23 1.00 -32.78
C ILE A 16 -8.62 1.21 -32.20
N GLU A 17 -9.08 2.45 -32.04
CA GLU A 17 -10.42 2.74 -31.52
C GLU A 17 -11.50 2.24 -32.47
N ARG A 18 -11.41 2.56 -33.76
CA ARG A 18 -12.39 2.14 -34.77
C ARG A 18 -12.46 0.62 -34.91
N LEU A 19 -11.32 -0.06 -34.95
CA LEU A 19 -11.23 -1.52 -35.05
C LEU A 19 -11.79 -2.19 -33.78
N THR A 20 -11.49 -1.64 -32.59
CA THR A 20 -12.04 -2.16 -31.33
C THR A 20 -13.57 -1.99 -31.26
N GLU A 21 -14.10 -0.86 -31.73
CA GLU A 21 -15.56 -0.66 -31.82
C GLU A 21 -16.22 -1.63 -32.80
N ALA A 22 -15.57 -1.89 -33.92
CA ALA A 22 -16.03 -2.86 -34.90
C ALA A 22 -16.05 -4.28 -34.34
N ASP A 23 -15.00 -4.69 -33.62
CA ASP A 23 -14.95 -5.99 -32.94
C ASP A 23 -16.09 -6.15 -31.93
N ILE A 24 -16.34 -5.13 -31.12
CA ILE A 24 -17.45 -5.14 -30.14
C ILE A 24 -18.80 -5.25 -30.85
N ALA A 25 -19.00 -4.51 -31.92
CA ALA A 25 -20.23 -4.52 -32.70
C ALA A 25 -20.47 -5.87 -33.36
N TYR A 26 -19.44 -6.46 -33.93
CA TYR A 26 -19.49 -7.75 -34.60
C TYR A 26 -19.69 -8.92 -33.62
N TYR A 27 -18.77 -9.08 -32.63
CA TYR A 27 -18.75 -10.27 -31.76
C TYR A 27 -19.72 -10.23 -30.58
N LYS A 28 -20.15 -9.03 -30.12
CA LYS A 28 -21.05 -8.92 -28.94
C LYS A 28 -22.46 -8.49 -29.27
N ASN A 29 -22.61 -7.63 -30.28
CA ASN A 29 -23.90 -7.02 -30.57
C ASN A 29 -24.58 -7.63 -31.81
N ASP A 30 -23.87 -8.52 -32.54
CA ASP A 30 -24.30 -9.08 -33.81
C ASP A 30 -24.84 -8.00 -34.81
N ALA A 31 -24.20 -6.82 -34.76
CA ALA A 31 -24.58 -5.62 -35.53
C ALA A 31 -23.32 -4.97 -36.09
N PRO A 32 -22.70 -5.51 -37.15
CA PRO A 32 -21.45 -4.98 -37.71
C PRO A 32 -21.62 -3.52 -38.17
N ILE A 33 -20.66 -2.67 -37.81
CA ILE A 33 -20.64 -1.23 -38.13
C ILE A 33 -19.76 -0.90 -39.34
N MET A 34 -19.04 -1.88 -39.89
CA MET A 34 -18.24 -1.77 -41.12
C MET A 34 -18.20 -3.10 -41.86
N THR A 35 -17.79 -3.10 -43.12
CA THR A 35 -17.60 -4.30 -43.92
C THR A 35 -16.29 -5.00 -43.58
N ASP A 36 -16.19 -6.31 -43.81
CA ASP A 36 -14.96 -7.09 -43.63
C ASP A 36 -13.79 -6.50 -44.42
N LEU A 37 -14.05 -6.08 -45.67
CA LEU A 37 -13.03 -5.42 -46.49
C LEU A 37 -12.52 -4.09 -45.90
N GLU A 38 -13.37 -3.32 -45.30
CA GLU A 38 -12.97 -2.07 -44.61
C GLU A 38 -12.19 -2.40 -43.35
N TYR A 39 -12.60 -3.41 -42.57
CA TYR A 39 -11.91 -3.87 -41.38
C TYR A 39 -10.49 -4.37 -41.73
N ASP A 40 -10.34 -5.20 -42.76
CA ASP A 40 -9.05 -5.71 -43.20
C ASP A 40 -8.12 -4.56 -43.65
N ARG A 41 -8.63 -3.62 -44.44
CA ARG A 41 -7.86 -2.45 -44.89
C ARG A 41 -7.36 -1.59 -43.73
N LEU A 42 -8.20 -1.35 -42.71
CA LEU A 42 -7.79 -0.56 -41.54
C LEU A 42 -6.79 -1.33 -40.68
N THR A 43 -6.90 -2.64 -40.61
CA THR A 43 -5.95 -3.51 -39.91
C THR A 43 -4.59 -3.52 -40.63
N GLU A 44 -4.57 -3.60 -41.96
CA GLU A 44 -3.34 -3.50 -42.76
C GLU A 44 -2.68 -2.11 -42.63
N GLU A 45 -3.49 -1.03 -42.64
CA GLU A 45 -2.99 0.34 -42.41
C GLU A 45 -2.33 0.46 -41.03
N LEU A 46 -2.96 -0.10 -39.99
CA LEU A 46 -2.41 -0.10 -38.63
C LEU A 46 -1.10 -0.90 -38.58
N ALA A 47 -1.06 -2.10 -39.15
CA ALA A 47 0.14 -2.93 -39.19
C ALA A 47 1.31 -2.26 -39.92
N ALA A 48 1.02 -1.56 -41.02
CA ALA A 48 2.04 -0.76 -41.74
C ALA A 48 2.56 0.38 -40.90
N LEU A 49 1.70 1.11 -40.19
CA LEU A 49 2.12 2.20 -39.28
C LEU A 49 2.93 1.66 -38.08
N GLU A 50 2.57 0.51 -37.54
CA GLU A 50 3.34 -0.16 -36.48
C GLU A 50 4.73 -0.57 -36.97
N HIS A 51 4.83 -1.11 -38.18
CA HIS A 51 6.11 -1.46 -38.80
C HIS A 51 6.97 -0.22 -39.04
N ASP A 52 6.41 0.84 -39.64
CA ASP A 52 7.14 2.05 -40.03
C ASP A 52 7.62 2.87 -38.83
N THR A 53 6.85 2.91 -37.76
CA THR A 53 7.18 3.64 -36.53
C THR A 53 7.99 2.82 -35.53
N GLY A 54 7.95 1.50 -35.62
CA GLY A 54 8.48 0.58 -34.61
C GLY A 54 7.72 0.63 -33.29
N LEU A 55 6.52 1.26 -33.27
CA LEU A 55 5.64 1.36 -32.11
C LEU A 55 4.51 0.36 -32.23
N VAL A 56 4.18 -0.31 -31.13
CA VAL A 56 2.95 -1.11 -31.00
C VAL A 56 2.25 -0.65 -29.73
N LEU A 57 1.03 -0.14 -29.88
CA LEU A 57 0.25 0.34 -28.74
C LEU A 57 -0.57 -0.79 -28.15
N SER A 58 -0.83 -0.71 -26.83
CA SER A 58 -1.77 -1.59 -26.14
C SER A 58 -3.17 -1.44 -26.70
N GLY A 59 -3.91 -2.53 -26.71
CA GLY A 59 -5.24 -2.58 -27.35
C GLY A 59 -5.22 -2.69 -28.86
N SER A 60 -4.03 -2.75 -29.52
CA SER A 60 -3.96 -2.99 -30.96
C SER A 60 -4.52 -4.38 -31.29
N PRO A 61 -5.50 -4.48 -32.22
CA PRO A 61 -6.05 -5.77 -32.66
C PRO A 61 -5.03 -6.62 -33.42
N THR A 62 -3.89 -6.04 -33.84
CA THR A 62 -2.76 -6.79 -34.41
C THR A 62 -2.06 -7.68 -33.37
N GLN A 63 -2.31 -7.44 -32.07
CA GLN A 63 -1.76 -8.23 -30.96
C GLN A 63 -2.86 -9.07 -30.29
N LYS A 64 -2.68 -10.37 -30.21
CA LYS A 64 -3.56 -11.23 -29.42
C LYS A 64 -3.27 -11.02 -27.93
N VAL A 65 -4.23 -10.46 -27.20
CA VAL A 65 -4.19 -10.45 -25.72
C VAL A 65 -4.63 -11.84 -25.26
N SER A 66 -3.69 -12.66 -24.79
CA SER A 66 -4.04 -13.91 -24.10
C SER A 66 -4.73 -13.54 -22.78
N GLY A 67 -5.97 -13.96 -22.60
CA GLY A 67 -6.71 -13.80 -21.35
C GLY A 67 -6.15 -14.75 -20.30
N GLU A 68 -5.10 -14.34 -19.61
CA GLU A 68 -4.61 -15.06 -18.44
C GLU A 68 -5.44 -14.64 -17.22
N ASN A 69 -6.16 -15.59 -16.63
CA ASN A 69 -6.79 -15.42 -15.33
C ASN A 69 -5.75 -15.74 -14.25
N LEU A 70 -5.38 -14.73 -13.48
CA LEU A 70 -4.46 -14.87 -12.35
C LEU A 70 -5.23 -15.25 -11.08
N GLU A 71 -4.60 -16.04 -10.21
CA GLU A 71 -5.16 -16.33 -8.88
C GLU A 71 -4.87 -15.23 -7.86
N SER A 72 -3.75 -14.51 -8.02
CA SER A 72 -3.35 -13.37 -7.18
C SER A 72 -2.34 -12.48 -7.91
N LEU A 73 -2.18 -11.23 -7.44
CA LEU A 73 -1.14 -10.32 -7.93
C LEU A 73 0.17 -10.56 -7.17
N ALA A 74 1.27 -10.74 -7.91
CA ALA A 74 2.59 -10.90 -7.32
C ALA A 74 3.12 -9.57 -6.76
N GLU A 75 3.79 -9.59 -5.61
CA GLU A 75 4.47 -8.43 -5.07
C GLU A 75 5.83 -8.24 -5.75
N VAL A 76 6.12 -7.02 -6.17
CA VAL A 76 7.36 -6.62 -6.86
C VAL A 76 8.00 -5.43 -6.17
N ARG A 77 9.32 -5.53 -5.92
CA ARG A 77 10.09 -4.42 -5.36
C ARG A 77 10.52 -3.43 -6.45
N HIS A 78 10.39 -2.13 -6.18
CA HIS A 78 10.89 -1.07 -7.07
C HIS A 78 12.42 -1.01 -7.05
N THR A 79 13.03 -0.71 -8.22
CA THR A 79 14.49 -0.51 -8.35
C THR A 79 14.95 0.72 -7.58
N LYS A 80 14.16 1.80 -7.65
CA LYS A 80 14.38 3.03 -6.87
C LYS A 80 13.09 3.36 -6.12
N PRO A 81 13.14 3.74 -4.82
CA PRO A 81 11.95 4.13 -4.07
C PRO A 81 11.18 5.24 -4.78
N MET A 82 9.85 5.18 -4.70
CA MET A 82 8.96 6.21 -5.24
C MET A 82 8.56 7.17 -4.12
N LEU A 83 9.36 8.22 -3.93
CA LEU A 83 9.05 9.26 -2.96
C LEU A 83 7.89 10.14 -3.44
N SER A 84 7.28 10.85 -2.53
CA SER A 84 6.22 11.82 -2.83
C SER A 84 6.82 13.19 -3.20
N ALA A 85 6.00 14.09 -3.74
CA ALA A 85 6.31 15.51 -3.83
C ALA A 85 6.13 16.20 -2.46
N GLY A 86 6.91 17.22 -2.16
CA GLY A 86 6.57 18.20 -1.13
C GLY A 86 5.21 18.82 -1.46
N LYS A 87 4.40 19.15 -0.43
CA LYS A 87 3.02 19.64 -0.66
C LYS A 87 2.86 21.04 -0.09
N THR A 88 2.17 21.89 -0.85
CA THR A 88 1.76 23.23 -0.40
C THR A 88 0.33 23.53 -0.88
N LYS A 89 -0.31 24.53 -0.27
CA LYS A 89 -1.55 25.17 -0.73
C LYS A 89 -1.33 26.65 -1.11
N SER A 90 -0.07 27.12 -1.05
CA SER A 90 0.31 28.52 -1.30
C SER A 90 1.04 28.67 -2.62
N ILE A 91 0.62 29.61 -3.46
CA ILE A 91 1.34 29.99 -4.69
C ILE A 91 2.68 30.64 -4.34
N GLU A 92 2.78 31.32 -3.21
CA GLU A 92 4.01 31.95 -2.71
C GLU A 92 5.11 30.89 -2.47
N ASP A 93 4.72 29.66 -2.09
CA ASP A 93 5.69 28.57 -1.96
C ASP A 93 6.20 28.09 -3.32
N LEU A 94 5.37 28.09 -4.37
CA LEU A 94 5.82 27.80 -5.73
C LEU A 94 6.81 28.88 -6.23
N ILE A 95 6.51 30.15 -5.96
CA ILE A 95 7.37 31.29 -6.30
C ILE A 95 8.73 31.15 -5.61
N ARG A 96 8.73 30.87 -4.32
CA ARG A 96 9.96 30.62 -3.55
C ARG A 96 10.72 29.39 -4.04
N PHE A 97 10.00 28.33 -4.40
CA PHE A 97 10.60 27.13 -4.95
C PHE A 97 11.28 27.41 -6.29
N ALA A 98 10.60 28.07 -7.21
CA ALA A 98 11.15 28.40 -8.52
C ALA A 98 12.39 29.27 -8.41
N ALA A 99 12.38 30.30 -7.52
CA ALA A 99 13.49 31.19 -7.26
C ALA A 99 14.17 31.74 -8.54
N GLY A 100 13.38 32.05 -9.58
CA GLY A 100 13.83 32.53 -10.87
C GLY A 100 14.54 31.49 -11.75
N ARG A 101 14.49 30.20 -11.40
CA ARG A 101 15.05 29.09 -12.22
C ARG A 101 14.02 28.57 -13.19
N ALA A 102 14.47 28.02 -14.32
CA ALA A 102 13.58 27.35 -15.24
C ALA A 102 12.87 26.16 -14.58
N VAL A 103 11.55 26.10 -14.75
CA VAL A 103 10.69 25.07 -14.16
C VAL A 103 9.63 24.58 -15.14
N LEU A 104 9.15 23.36 -14.94
CA LEU A 104 7.95 22.83 -15.59
C LEU A 104 6.82 22.78 -14.58
N LEU A 105 5.66 23.33 -14.95
CA LEU A 105 4.42 23.21 -14.19
C LEU A 105 3.48 22.27 -14.93
N SER A 106 3.13 21.15 -14.32
CA SER A 106 2.29 20.11 -14.90
C SER A 106 1.07 19.82 -14.05
N TRP A 107 0.05 19.19 -14.65
CA TRP A 107 -1.08 18.69 -13.89
C TRP A 107 -0.66 17.59 -12.93
N LYS A 108 -1.22 17.62 -11.72
CA LYS A 108 -1.14 16.51 -10.79
C LYS A 108 -2.31 15.57 -11.03
N MET A 109 -2.07 14.58 -11.87
CA MET A 109 -3.08 13.58 -12.22
C MET A 109 -3.53 12.81 -10.97
N ASP A 110 -4.81 12.47 -10.88
CA ASP A 110 -5.39 11.73 -9.76
C ASP A 110 -5.92 10.36 -10.21
N GLY A 111 -5.09 9.34 -10.06
CA GLY A 111 -5.35 7.97 -10.46
C GLY A 111 -4.62 6.96 -9.59
N LEU A 112 -3.93 6.02 -10.23
CA LEU A 112 -3.05 5.04 -9.62
C LEU A 112 -1.66 5.17 -10.21
N THR A 113 -0.67 5.51 -9.39
CA THR A 113 0.71 5.60 -9.84
C THR A 113 1.27 4.24 -10.24
N LEU A 114 1.83 4.15 -11.44
CA LEU A 114 2.39 2.96 -12.05
C LEU A 114 3.84 3.17 -12.48
N VAL A 115 4.60 2.09 -12.48
CA VAL A 115 5.95 1.98 -13.06
C VAL A 115 5.90 0.98 -14.19
N LEU A 116 6.28 1.40 -15.38
CA LEU A 116 6.38 0.54 -16.57
C LEU A 116 7.86 0.28 -16.85
N ARG A 117 8.27 -0.99 -16.82
CA ARG A 117 9.65 -1.43 -17.13
C ARG A 117 9.74 -1.88 -18.57
N TYR A 118 10.71 -1.31 -19.28
CA TYR A 118 11.02 -1.70 -20.66
C TYR A 118 12.40 -2.34 -20.71
N GLU A 119 12.49 -3.45 -21.45
CA GLU A 119 13.73 -4.15 -21.75
C GLU A 119 13.77 -4.45 -23.26
N TYR A 120 14.87 -4.08 -23.90
CA TYR A 120 15.05 -4.25 -25.34
C TYR A 120 13.88 -3.72 -26.20
N GLY A 121 13.29 -2.60 -25.77
CA GLY A 121 12.19 -1.96 -26.45
C GLY A 121 10.82 -2.62 -26.25
N LYS A 122 10.68 -3.56 -25.33
CA LYS A 122 9.40 -4.23 -25.03
C LYS A 122 8.96 -3.97 -23.59
N LEU A 123 7.66 -3.78 -23.39
CA LEU A 123 7.08 -3.72 -22.05
C LEU A 123 7.25 -5.08 -21.36
N LYS A 124 8.13 -5.11 -20.38
CA LYS A 124 8.45 -6.30 -19.59
C LYS A 124 7.50 -6.46 -18.41
N GLN A 125 7.30 -5.36 -17.65
CA GLN A 125 6.56 -5.39 -16.41
C GLN A 125 5.90 -4.05 -16.11
N ALA A 126 4.71 -4.08 -15.50
CA ALA A 126 4.01 -2.92 -14.97
C ALA A 126 3.69 -3.16 -13.49
N ILE A 127 4.01 -2.18 -12.64
CA ILE A 127 3.98 -2.35 -11.19
C ILE A 127 3.25 -1.16 -10.56
N THR A 128 2.35 -1.40 -9.61
CA THR A 128 1.75 -0.32 -8.81
C THR A 128 2.79 0.29 -7.88
N ARG A 129 2.62 1.57 -7.48
CA ARG A 129 3.49 2.21 -6.50
C ARG A 129 3.57 1.45 -5.18
N GLY A 130 2.45 0.85 -4.76
CA GLY A 130 2.34 0.10 -3.51
C GLY A 130 2.53 0.94 -2.24
N ARG A 131 2.76 0.25 -1.13
CA ARG A 131 2.99 0.90 0.17
C ARG A 131 4.39 1.48 0.24
N GLU A 132 4.51 2.72 0.72
CA GLU A 132 5.77 3.44 0.91
C GLU A 132 6.62 3.61 -0.37
N GLY A 133 6.09 3.27 -1.55
CA GLY A 133 6.81 3.34 -2.82
C GLY A 133 7.99 2.37 -2.93
N ILE A 134 8.00 1.29 -2.14
CA ILE A 134 9.08 0.30 -2.09
C ILE A 134 8.67 -1.02 -2.73
N ILE A 135 7.45 -1.50 -2.45
CA ILE A 135 6.90 -2.76 -2.97
C ILE A 135 5.52 -2.46 -3.56
N GLY A 136 5.32 -2.82 -4.80
CA GLY A 136 4.04 -2.75 -5.51
C GLY A 136 3.56 -4.11 -5.98
N GLU A 137 2.40 -4.14 -6.64
CA GLU A 137 1.80 -5.33 -7.21
C GLU A 137 2.06 -5.37 -8.71
N ASP A 138 2.38 -6.54 -9.26
CA ASP A 138 2.49 -6.75 -10.70
C ASP A 138 1.10 -6.71 -11.35
N VAL A 139 0.90 -5.72 -12.20
CA VAL A 139 -0.35 -5.48 -12.93
C VAL A 139 -0.12 -5.48 -14.45
N THR A 140 0.92 -6.15 -14.91
CA THR A 140 1.34 -6.17 -16.32
C THR A 140 0.21 -6.64 -17.22
N HIS A 141 -0.53 -7.67 -16.83
CA HIS A 141 -1.64 -8.23 -17.60
C HIS A 141 -2.76 -7.22 -17.86
N THR A 142 -3.11 -6.38 -16.86
CA THR A 142 -4.13 -5.34 -17.02
C THR A 142 -3.59 -4.12 -17.75
N VAL A 143 -2.34 -3.69 -17.49
CA VAL A 143 -1.73 -2.54 -18.15
C VAL A 143 -1.55 -2.77 -19.66
N ARG A 144 -1.36 -4.00 -20.08
CA ARG A 144 -1.37 -4.37 -21.52
C ARG A 144 -2.71 -4.11 -22.23
N THR A 145 -3.79 -3.89 -21.47
CA THR A 145 -5.12 -3.54 -22.00
C THR A 145 -5.42 -2.04 -21.96
N PHE A 146 -4.51 -1.21 -21.45
CA PHE A 146 -4.66 0.23 -21.46
C PHE A 146 -4.65 0.75 -22.90
N ARG A 147 -5.32 1.88 -23.15
CA ARG A 147 -5.52 2.38 -24.52
C ARG A 147 -4.28 3.02 -25.17
N ASN A 148 -3.30 3.43 -24.37
CA ASN A 148 -2.20 4.28 -24.84
C ASN A 148 -0.81 3.87 -24.33
N VAL A 149 -0.68 2.66 -23.79
CA VAL A 149 0.63 2.15 -23.34
C VAL A 149 1.38 1.55 -24.54
N PRO A 150 2.58 1.99 -24.88
CA PRO A 150 3.40 1.36 -25.90
C PRO A 150 3.83 -0.04 -25.41
N LEU A 151 3.44 -1.10 -26.12
CA LEU A 151 3.92 -2.47 -25.83
C LEU A 151 5.32 -2.70 -26.42
N THR A 152 5.62 -2.03 -27.53
CA THR A 152 6.93 -2.02 -28.18
C THR A 152 7.30 -0.59 -28.54
N ILE A 153 8.56 -0.23 -28.36
CA ILE A 153 9.12 1.10 -28.62
C ILE A 153 10.42 0.97 -29.43
N PRO A 154 10.82 2.00 -30.19
CA PRO A 154 11.98 1.92 -31.10
C PRO A 154 13.33 1.75 -30.40
N THR A 155 13.50 2.29 -29.18
CA THR A 155 14.77 2.17 -28.45
C THR A 155 14.93 0.79 -27.83
N LYS A 156 16.16 0.27 -27.84
CA LYS A 156 16.50 -1.00 -27.20
C LYS A 156 17.10 -0.85 -25.80
N GLU A 157 17.25 0.38 -25.32
CA GLU A 157 17.71 0.64 -23.97
C GLU A 157 16.68 0.20 -22.94
N SER A 158 17.18 -0.23 -21.78
CA SER A 158 16.34 -0.60 -20.64
C SER A 158 16.10 0.59 -19.75
N PHE A 159 14.85 0.86 -19.40
CA PHE A 159 14.45 1.97 -18.51
C PHE A 159 13.09 1.73 -17.88
N GLU A 160 12.77 2.55 -16.87
CA GLU A 160 11.45 2.62 -16.26
C GLU A 160 10.76 3.94 -16.63
N VAL A 161 9.45 3.89 -16.84
CA VAL A 161 8.60 5.07 -17.00
C VAL A 161 7.63 5.10 -15.82
N ARG A 162 7.63 6.20 -15.09
CA ARG A 162 6.65 6.46 -14.03
C ARG A 162 5.54 7.34 -14.57
N GLY A 163 4.32 7.02 -14.22
CA GLY A 163 3.15 7.75 -14.68
C GLY A 163 1.92 7.42 -13.84
N GLU A 164 0.80 7.99 -14.24
CA GLU A 164 -0.47 7.79 -13.58
C GLU A 164 -1.43 7.02 -14.49
N GLY A 165 -1.98 5.91 -13.98
CA GLY A 165 -3.07 5.18 -14.59
C GLY A 165 -4.38 5.87 -14.24
N VAL A 166 -5.10 6.38 -15.23
CA VAL A 166 -6.29 7.20 -15.06
C VAL A 166 -7.44 6.76 -15.96
N ILE A 167 -8.62 7.28 -15.69
CA ILE A 167 -9.77 7.20 -16.56
C ILE A 167 -10.33 8.62 -16.77
N SER A 168 -10.71 8.97 -18.01
CA SER A 168 -11.33 10.27 -18.29
C SER A 168 -12.70 10.41 -17.63
N TRP A 169 -13.12 11.64 -17.33
CA TRP A 169 -14.46 11.93 -16.79
C TRP A 169 -15.58 11.41 -17.69
N GLU A 170 -15.39 11.44 -19.01
CA GLU A 170 -16.36 10.92 -19.98
C GLU A 170 -16.49 9.40 -19.86
N SER A 171 -15.35 8.68 -19.94
CA SER A 171 -15.32 7.22 -19.81
C SER A 171 -15.83 6.75 -18.45
N PHE A 172 -15.49 7.48 -17.38
CA PHE A 172 -16.00 7.22 -16.03
C PHE A 172 -17.54 7.28 -15.99
N ARG A 173 -18.14 8.38 -16.48
CA ARG A 173 -19.60 8.53 -16.47
C ARG A 173 -20.30 7.43 -17.25
N ARG A 174 -19.78 7.10 -18.45
CA ARG A 174 -20.35 6.05 -19.29
C ARG A 174 -20.30 4.67 -18.64
N ILE A 175 -19.14 4.30 -18.10
CA ILE A 175 -18.95 2.99 -17.46
C ILE A 175 -19.74 2.91 -16.16
N ASN A 176 -19.69 3.95 -15.35
CA ASN A 176 -20.33 3.98 -14.04
C ASN A 176 -21.87 3.88 -14.12
N ALA A 177 -22.47 4.41 -15.21
CA ALA A 177 -23.91 4.29 -15.47
C ALA A 177 -24.37 2.83 -15.71
N SER A 178 -23.46 1.92 -16.08
CA SER A 178 -23.76 0.51 -16.34
C SER A 178 -23.42 -0.43 -15.18
N LEU A 179 -22.93 0.09 -14.06
CA LEU A 179 -22.55 -0.71 -12.90
C LEU A 179 -23.69 -0.80 -11.88
N GLU A 180 -23.89 -1.97 -11.31
CA GLU A 180 -24.84 -2.17 -10.19
C GLU A 180 -24.43 -1.35 -8.95
N GLU A 181 -23.11 -1.32 -8.66
CA GLU A 181 -22.52 -0.50 -7.61
C GLU A 181 -21.60 0.57 -8.23
N PRO A 182 -22.09 1.79 -8.46
CA PRO A 182 -21.31 2.87 -9.05
C PRO A 182 -20.15 3.31 -8.16
N TYR A 183 -19.00 3.57 -8.76
CA TYR A 183 -17.87 4.19 -8.06
C TYR A 183 -18.14 5.67 -7.82
N THR A 184 -17.63 6.20 -6.71
CA THR A 184 -17.81 7.61 -6.34
C THR A 184 -16.87 8.57 -7.07
N HIS A 185 -15.69 8.06 -7.51
CA HIS A 185 -14.67 8.88 -8.15
C HIS A 185 -13.88 8.09 -9.21
N PRO A 186 -13.43 8.73 -10.32
CA PRO A 186 -12.63 8.08 -11.36
C PRO A 186 -11.38 7.38 -10.83
N ARG A 187 -10.67 7.96 -9.85
CA ARG A 187 -9.51 7.35 -9.19
C ARG A 187 -9.81 5.96 -8.63
N ASN A 188 -10.96 5.82 -7.95
CA ASN A 188 -11.35 4.54 -7.34
C ASN A 188 -11.65 3.49 -8.41
N LEU A 189 -12.32 3.88 -9.50
CA LEU A 189 -12.56 3.01 -10.64
C LEU A 189 -11.24 2.61 -11.33
N ALA A 190 -10.32 3.56 -11.55
CA ALA A 190 -9.01 3.29 -12.15
C ALA A 190 -8.18 2.32 -11.28
N SER A 191 -8.06 2.60 -9.98
CA SER A 191 -7.31 1.75 -9.05
C SER A 191 -7.90 0.35 -8.93
N GLY A 192 -9.23 0.23 -8.76
CA GLY A 192 -9.92 -1.06 -8.68
C GLY A 192 -9.84 -1.86 -9.98
N SER A 193 -9.88 -1.19 -11.14
CA SER A 193 -9.81 -1.84 -12.45
C SER A 193 -8.40 -2.33 -12.77
N THR A 194 -7.36 -1.56 -12.43
CA THR A 194 -5.96 -1.94 -12.66
C THR A 194 -5.56 -3.18 -11.87
N ARG A 195 -6.18 -3.41 -10.71
CA ARG A 195 -5.92 -4.56 -9.84
C ARG A 195 -6.83 -5.77 -10.09
N LYS A 196 -7.65 -5.74 -11.14
CA LYS A 196 -8.46 -6.91 -11.51
C LYS A 196 -7.57 -8.07 -11.95
N LEU A 197 -7.93 -9.28 -11.55
CA LEU A 197 -7.22 -10.51 -11.95
C LEU A 197 -7.54 -10.91 -13.39
N ASP A 198 -8.71 -10.51 -13.90
CA ASP A 198 -9.16 -10.71 -15.28
C ASP A 198 -8.85 -9.47 -16.13
N ALA A 199 -7.92 -9.62 -17.07
CA ALA A 199 -7.54 -8.58 -18.01
C ALA A 199 -8.68 -8.20 -18.97
N GLY A 200 -9.56 -9.15 -19.34
CA GLY A 200 -10.73 -8.90 -20.18
C GLY A 200 -11.75 -7.97 -19.50
N GLU A 201 -11.95 -8.10 -18.20
CA GLU A 201 -12.77 -7.18 -17.44
C GLU A 201 -12.11 -5.80 -17.30
N ALA A 202 -10.78 -5.74 -17.15
CA ALA A 202 -10.04 -4.48 -17.08
C ALA A 202 -10.10 -3.72 -18.40
N SER A 203 -10.01 -4.40 -19.55
CA SER A 203 -10.04 -3.79 -20.90
C SER A 203 -11.32 -2.99 -21.17
N LYS A 204 -12.46 -3.44 -20.63
CA LYS A 204 -13.76 -2.75 -20.75
C LYS A 204 -13.78 -1.39 -20.07
N ARG A 205 -12.82 -1.11 -19.18
CA ARG A 205 -12.75 0.11 -18.37
C ARG A 205 -12.04 1.27 -19.07
N ARG A 206 -11.39 1.03 -20.25
CA ARG A 206 -10.73 2.06 -21.08
C ARG A 206 -9.74 2.93 -20.29
N LEU A 207 -8.88 2.30 -19.50
CA LEU A 207 -7.83 2.96 -18.73
C LEU A 207 -6.74 3.53 -19.65
N GLU A 208 -6.11 4.60 -19.20
CA GLU A 208 -5.01 5.27 -19.89
C GLU A 208 -3.84 5.52 -18.94
N PHE A 209 -2.63 5.57 -19.48
CA PHE A 209 -1.41 5.87 -18.73
C PHE A 209 -0.82 7.21 -19.18
N TRP A 210 -0.56 8.09 -18.24
CA TRP A 210 0.05 9.39 -18.49
C TRP A 210 1.42 9.47 -17.81
N ALA A 211 2.48 9.46 -18.63
CA ALA A 211 3.85 9.47 -18.16
C ALA A 211 4.26 10.84 -17.61
N PHE A 212 5.02 10.84 -16.51
CA PHE A 212 5.58 12.06 -15.96
C PHE A 212 7.10 11.97 -15.66
N GLU A 213 7.68 10.78 -15.56
CA GLU A 213 9.10 10.61 -15.24
C GLU A 213 9.73 9.44 -15.98
N LEU A 214 10.96 9.63 -16.48
CA LEU A 214 11.84 8.60 -16.98
C LEU A 214 12.89 8.28 -15.91
N VAL A 215 13.08 7.01 -15.60
CA VAL A 215 14.10 6.51 -14.68
C VAL A 215 15.00 5.52 -15.44
N SER A 216 16.26 5.85 -15.58
CA SER A 216 17.26 5.01 -16.24
C SER A 216 18.63 5.26 -15.63
N ASP A 217 19.51 4.27 -15.71
CA ASP A 217 20.91 4.41 -15.35
C ASP A 217 21.80 4.73 -16.59
N HIS A 218 21.23 4.64 -17.78
CA HIS A 218 21.94 4.83 -19.06
C HIS A 218 21.40 5.99 -19.90
N LEU A 219 20.11 6.31 -19.74
CA LEU A 219 19.44 7.42 -20.41
C LEU A 219 19.20 8.51 -19.36
N GLU A 220 20.17 9.39 -19.15
CA GLU A 220 20.03 10.51 -18.23
C GLU A 220 19.93 11.84 -19.00
N PRO A 221 18.73 12.26 -19.44
CA PRO A 221 18.54 13.61 -19.93
C PRO A 221 18.91 14.60 -18.83
N GLU A 222 19.68 15.63 -19.16
CA GLU A 222 20.06 16.69 -18.21
C GLU A 222 18.88 17.62 -17.88
N SER A 223 17.87 17.60 -18.73
CA SER A 223 16.76 18.52 -18.77
C SER A 223 15.44 17.76 -18.66
N LYS A 224 14.53 18.27 -17.83
CA LYS A 224 13.18 17.74 -17.70
C LYS A 224 12.40 17.82 -19.01
N LEU A 225 12.57 18.92 -19.74
CA LEU A 225 11.93 19.10 -21.04
C LEU A 225 12.42 18.04 -22.05
N ALA A 226 13.73 17.77 -22.08
CA ALA A 226 14.29 16.71 -22.92
C ALA A 226 13.76 15.32 -22.54
N GLN A 227 13.56 15.07 -21.23
CA GLN A 227 12.96 13.85 -20.72
C GLN A 227 11.52 13.67 -21.22
N GLN A 228 10.69 14.71 -21.14
CA GLN A 228 9.31 14.68 -21.62
C GLN A 228 9.27 14.45 -23.15
N GLN A 229 10.13 15.12 -23.90
CA GLN A 229 10.24 14.95 -25.35
C GLN A 229 10.71 13.54 -25.75
N PHE A 230 11.59 12.92 -24.96
CA PHE A 230 11.99 11.52 -25.18
C PHE A 230 10.81 10.58 -24.99
N LEU A 231 10.03 10.74 -23.91
CA LEU A 231 8.86 9.93 -23.65
C LEU A 231 7.82 10.08 -24.76
N GLN A 232 7.52 11.30 -25.21
CA GLN A 232 6.60 11.55 -26.34
C GLN A 232 7.07 10.85 -27.63
N ARG A 233 8.37 10.96 -27.97
CA ARG A 233 8.93 10.28 -29.16
C ARG A 233 8.91 8.76 -29.05
N SER A 234 8.93 8.24 -27.82
CA SER A 234 8.78 6.81 -27.54
C SER A 234 7.32 6.34 -27.50
N GLY A 235 6.35 7.19 -27.87
CA GLY A 235 4.93 6.83 -27.99
C GLY A 235 4.10 7.01 -26.73
N PHE A 236 4.68 7.51 -25.64
CA PHE A 236 3.93 7.76 -24.40
C PHE A 236 3.08 9.03 -24.49
N SER A 237 1.88 8.97 -23.93
CA SER A 237 1.15 10.17 -23.54
C SER A 237 1.83 10.76 -22.30
N VAL A 238 2.25 12.01 -22.39
CA VAL A 238 2.93 12.72 -21.31
C VAL A 238 1.96 13.68 -20.65
N VAL A 239 1.99 13.76 -19.32
CA VAL A 239 1.16 14.71 -18.57
C VAL A 239 1.37 16.11 -19.15
N PRO A 240 0.30 16.84 -19.54
CA PRO A 240 0.42 18.19 -20.08
C PRO A 240 1.13 19.13 -19.10
N TYR A 241 2.03 19.94 -19.60
CA TYR A 241 2.86 20.86 -18.81
C TYR A 241 3.03 22.22 -19.52
N ILE A 242 3.37 23.22 -18.72
CA ILE A 242 3.80 24.54 -19.16
C ILE A 242 5.24 24.71 -18.71
N PHE A 243 6.09 25.15 -19.64
CA PHE A 243 7.48 25.47 -19.36
C PHE A 243 7.62 26.96 -19.07
N LEU A 244 8.25 27.29 -17.96
CA LEU A 244 8.64 28.65 -17.57
C LEU A 244 10.17 28.72 -17.58
N ASP A 245 10.73 29.57 -18.39
CA ASP A 245 12.19 29.74 -18.52
C ASP A 245 12.80 30.48 -17.31
N ALA A 246 14.11 30.57 -17.24
CA ALA A 246 14.81 31.24 -16.14
C ALA A 246 14.60 32.78 -16.11
N GLY A 247 13.80 33.34 -16.99
CA GLY A 247 13.47 34.76 -17.02
C GLY A 247 12.07 35.08 -16.54
N HIS A 248 11.30 34.07 -16.15
CA HIS A 248 9.90 34.25 -15.71
C HIS A 248 9.81 35.13 -14.44
N SER A 249 8.77 35.95 -14.38
CA SER A 249 8.43 36.74 -13.19
C SER A 249 7.54 35.95 -12.23
N GLU A 250 7.37 36.46 -11.02
CA GLU A 250 6.38 35.92 -10.07
C GLU A 250 4.97 35.96 -10.64
N GLN A 251 4.65 37.01 -11.44
CA GLN A 251 3.34 37.15 -12.06
C GLN A 251 3.09 36.07 -13.11
N ASP A 252 4.12 35.67 -13.86
CA ASP A 252 4.00 34.57 -14.85
C ASP A 252 3.63 33.25 -14.17
N ILE A 253 4.17 32.97 -12.97
CA ILE A 253 3.76 31.81 -12.16
C ILE A 253 2.28 31.93 -11.77
N ARG A 254 1.85 33.09 -11.26
CA ARG A 254 0.46 33.32 -10.84
C ARG A 254 -0.51 33.17 -11.99
N ASP A 255 -0.20 33.77 -13.13
CA ASP A 255 -1.03 33.70 -14.34
C ASP A 255 -1.09 32.28 -14.90
N THR A 256 0.04 31.55 -14.87
CA THR A 256 0.09 30.15 -15.30
C THR A 256 -0.78 29.27 -14.39
N VAL A 257 -0.67 29.41 -13.07
CA VAL A 257 -1.50 28.67 -12.11
C VAL A 257 -2.97 29.00 -12.27
N ALA A 258 -3.33 30.28 -12.46
CA ALA A 258 -4.70 30.72 -12.71
C ALA A 258 -5.27 30.20 -14.03
N GLY A 259 -4.43 30.05 -15.04
CA GLY A 259 -4.82 29.48 -16.36
C GLY A 259 -5.00 27.96 -16.34
N MET A 260 -4.47 27.27 -15.33
CA MET A 260 -4.61 25.81 -15.18
C MET A 260 -5.79 25.49 -14.24
N GLU A 261 -7.01 25.71 -14.71
CA GLU A 261 -8.22 25.37 -13.96
C GLU A 261 -8.61 23.91 -14.17
N PRO A 262 -8.90 23.13 -13.09
CA PRO A 262 -9.32 21.74 -13.20
C PRO A 262 -10.69 21.57 -13.88
N LYS A 263 -11.52 22.63 -13.82
CA LYS A 263 -12.85 22.64 -14.41
C LYS A 263 -12.77 22.65 -15.93
N GLY A 264 -13.17 21.57 -16.57
CA GLY A 264 -13.06 21.38 -18.02
C GLY A 264 -11.85 20.52 -18.45
N PHE A 265 -10.93 20.18 -17.56
CA PHE A 265 -9.91 19.20 -17.89
C PHE A 265 -10.50 17.79 -17.98
N ALA A 266 -10.09 17.04 -19.00
CA ALA A 266 -10.71 15.75 -19.34
C ALA A 266 -10.48 14.64 -18.30
N TYR A 267 -9.49 14.81 -17.44
CA TYR A 267 -9.07 13.80 -16.46
C TYR A 267 -9.14 14.34 -15.03
N PRO A 268 -9.27 13.45 -14.02
CA PRO A 268 -9.20 13.85 -12.62
C PRO A 268 -7.80 14.36 -12.25
N VAL A 269 -7.76 15.49 -11.57
CA VAL A 269 -6.53 16.13 -11.07
C VAL A 269 -6.75 16.66 -9.66
N ASP A 270 -5.73 16.61 -8.81
CA ASP A 270 -5.79 17.08 -7.41
C ASP A 270 -4.84 18.24 -7.12
N GLY A 271 -4.28 18.85 -8.16
CA GLY A 271 -3.37 19.97 -8.05
C GLY A 271 -2.45 20.12 -9.26
N LEU A 272 -1.33 20.80 -9.02
CA LEU A 272 -0.25 21.00 -9.99
C LEU A 272 1.07 20.51 -9.39
N VAL A 273 2.03 20.13 -10.23
CA VAL A 273 3.39 19.79 -9.83
C VAL A 273 4.36 20.71 -10.54
N MET A 274 5.18 21.43 -9.76
CA MET A 274 6.29 22.22 -10.27
C MET A 274 7.58 21.45 -10.04
N GLU A 275 8.40 21.33 -11.08
CA GLU A 275 9.68 20.62 -11.05
C GLU A 275 10.75 21.44 -11.76
N TYR A 276 11.98 21.42 -11.25
CA TYR A 276 13.10 22.09 -11.89
C TYR A 276 13.39 21.48 -13.27
N GLU A 277 13.65 22.36 -14.22
CA GLU A 277 14.04 21.97 -15.58
C GLU A 277 15.41 21.30 -15.60
N ASP A 278 16.38 21.84 -14.87
CA ASP A 278 17.72 21.26 -14.67
C ASP A 278 17.65 20.09 -13.69
N LEU A 279 17.66 18.87 -14.23
CA LEU A 279 17.59 17.64 -13.43
C LEU A 279 18.85 17.40 -12.58
N ARG A 280 20.03 17.93 -12.98
CA ARG A 280 21.25 17.83 -12.16
C ARG A 280 21.13 18.69 -10.92
N TYR A 281 20.67 19.93 -11.08
CA TYR A 281 20.37 20.81 -9.95
C TYR A 281 19.31 20.17 -9.04
N GLY A 282 18.20 19.68 -9.60
CA GLY A 282 17.16 19.02 -8.84
C GLY A 282 17.68 17.82 -8.01
N LYS A 283 18.51 16.96 -8.61
CA LYS A 283 19.15 15.84 -7.90
C LYS A 283 20.07 16.30 -6.78
N SER A 284 20.78 17.42 -6.95
CA SER A 284 21.70 17.97 -5.95
C SER A 284 21.02 18.43 -4.65
N LEU A 285 19.71 18.73 -4.72
CA LEU A 285 18.91 19.12 -3.54
C LEU A 285 18.57 17.93 -2.62
N GLY A 286 18.80 16.70 -3.10
CA GLY A 286 18.53 15.48 -2.32
C GLY A 286 17.04 15.24 -2.06
N ALA A 287 16.79 14.42 -1.05
CA ALA A 287 15.44 14.05 -0.63
C ALA A 287 15.36 13.94 0.88
N THR A 288 14.17 14.14 1.42
CA THR A 288 13.85 13.80 2.81
C THR A 288 13.46 12.31 2.90
N GLY A 289 13.17 11.78 4.08
CA GLY A 289 12.65 10.42 4.22
C GLY A 289 11.31 10.17 3.50
N HIS A 290 10.59 11.23 3.08
CA HIS A 290 9.24 11.14 2.54
C HIS A 290 9.05 11.79 1.16
N HIS A 291 9.87 12.77 0.78
CA HIS A 291 9.73 13.49 -0.49
C HIS A 291 11.06 13.96 -1.08
N GLU A 292 11.08 14.11 -2.40
CA GLU A 292 12.18 14.68 -3.16
C GLU A 292 12.12 16.20 -3.15
N ASN A 293 13.28 16.87 -2.98
CA ASN A 293 13.33 18.33 -2.93
C ASN A 293 13.35 18.99 -4.32
N ARG A 294 13.45 18.20 -5.40
CA ARG A 294 13.47 18.69 -6.80
C ARG A 294 12.10 19.10 -7.33
N LEU A 295 11.02 18.75 -6.62
CA LEU A 295 9.66 19.03 -7.06
C LEU A 295 8.74 19.36 -5.88
N ILE A 296 7.73 20.19 -6.14
CA ILE A 296 6.71 20.60 -5.18
C ILE A 296 5.32 20.49 -5.81
N ALA A 297 4.34 20.01 -5.05
CA ALA A 297 2.96 19.91 -5.48
C ALA A 297 2.10 20.99 -4.83
N LEU A 298 1.49 21.85 -5.64
CA LEU A 298 0.40 22.74 -5.22
C LEU A 298 -0.90 21.93 -5.25
N LYS A 299 -1.54 21.79 -4.10
CA LYS A 299 -2.88 21.22 -4.00
C LYS A 299 -3.92 22.33 -3.97
N TRP A 300 -5.02 22.10 -4.66
CA TRP A 300 -6.17 23.00 -4.57
C TRP A 300 -6.64 23.11 -3.11
N ALA A 301 -7.18 24.27 -2.76
CA ALA A 301 -7.86 24.39 -1.48
C ALA A 301 -9.02 23.39 -1.43
N ASP A 302 -9.14 22.67 -0.30
CA ASP A 302 -10.25 21.77 -0.12
C ASP A 302 -11.56 22.58 -0.18
N GLU A 303 -12.53 22.08 -0.91
CA GLU A 303 -13.87 22.68 -0.94
C GLU A 303 -14.52 22.43 0.42
N LEU A 304 -14.99 23.50 1.05
CA LEU A 304 -15.64 23.45 2.35
C LEU A 304 -17.16 23.38 2.19
N TYR A 305 -17.75 22.41 2.84
CA TYR A 305 -19.20 22.18 2.83
C TYR A 305 -19.78 22.51 4.21
N SER A 306 -20.86 23.26 4.23
CA SER A 306 -21.52 23.68 5.49
C SER A 306 -22.53 22.62 5.91
N THR A 307 -22.49 22.21 7.18
CA THR A 307 -23.44 21.27 7.79
C THR A 307 -23.65 21.62 9.28
N ARG A 308 -24.48 20.84 10.00
CA ARG A 308 -24.78 21.11 11.41
C ARG A 308 -24.25 20.00 12.30
N PHE A 309 -23.51 20.37 13.36
CA PHE A 309 -23.02 19.46 14.39
C PHE A 309 -24.17 18.83 15.17
N ARG A 310 -24.12 17.51 15.42
CA ARG A 310 -25.16 16.73 16.10
C ARG A 310 -24.68 16.05 17.37
N GLY A 311 -23.38 15.98 17.61
CA GLY A 311 -22.82 15.35 18.81
C GLY A 311 -21.52 14.60 18.51
N VAL A 312 -21.17 13.69 19.42
CA VAL A 312 -20.01 12.81 19.25
C VAL A 312 -20.35 11.35 19.47
N GLU A 313 -19.64 10.51 18.77
CA GLU A 313 -19.55 9.07 19.04
C GLU A 313 -18.18 8.79 19.68
N LEU A 314 -18.19 8.09 20.80
CA LEU A 314 -16.98 7.66 21.50
C LEU A 314 -16.76 6.16 21.27
N ALA A 315 -15.52 5.73 21.02
CA ALA A 315 -15.17 4.32 20.86
C ALA A 315 -13.88 3.98 21.63
N THR A 316 -13.91 2.92 22.44
CA THR A 316 -12.77 2.49 23.25
C THR A 316 -11.89 1.53 22.48
N THR A 317 -10.60 1.84 22.34
CA THR A 317 -9.60 0.99 21.69
C THR A 317 -9.05 -0.08 22.63
N ARG A 318 -8.25 -1.01 22.08
CA ARG A 318 -7.57 -2.08 22.83
C ARG A 318 -6.72 -1.55 24.00
N THR A 319 -6.01 -0.46 23.80
CA THR A 319 -5.18 0.17 24.84
C THR A 319 -5.97 0.94 25.88
N GLY A 320 -7.30 1.06 25.66
CA GLY A 320 -8.18 1.86 26.50
C GLY A 320 -8.26 3.32 26.09
N MET A 321 -7.52 3.78 25.09
CA MET A 321 -7.72 5.10 24.50
C MET A 321 -9.14 5.17 23.93
N VAL A 322 -9.80 6.31 24.11
CA VAL A 322 -11.14 6.56 23.60
C VAL A 322 -11.06 7.56 22.47
N SER A 323 -11.45 7.12 21.28
CA SER A 323 -11.53 7.99 20.11
C SER A 323 -12.79 8.84 20.15
N ILE A 324 -12.67 10.07 19.65
CA ILE A 324 -13.77 11.05 19.56
C ILE A 324 -14.09 11.23 18.08
N THR A 325 -15.33 10.95 17.69
CA THR A 325 -15.81 11.14 16.31
C THR A 325 -16.97 12.13 16.33
N GLY A 326 -16.82 13.27 15.66
CA GLY A 326 -17.90 14.26 15.51
C GLY A 326 -18.97 13.74 14.56
N LEU A 327 -20.22 13.89 14.94
CA LEU A 327 -21.41 13.56 14.16
C LEU A 327 -22.07 14.86 13.66
N PHE A 328 -22.53 14.84 12.42
CA PHE A 328 -23.20 16.00 11.80
C PHE A 328 -24.25 15.56 10.79
N ASP A 329 -25.11 16.50 10.36
CA ASP A 329 -26.12 16.18 9.36
C ASP A 329 -25.46 15.64 8.09
N PRO A 330 -26.01 14.57 7.50
CA PRO A 330 -25.45 13.98 6.30
C PRO A 330 -25.34 14.98 5.18
N ILE A 331 -24.15 15.09 4.57
CA ILE A 331 -23.88 15.96 3.44
C ILE A 331 -23.15 15.19 2.34
N SER A 332 -23.50 15.45 1.08
CA SER A 332 -22.82 14.85 -0.07
C SER A 332 -21.57 15.63 -0.40
N ILE A 333 -20.41 14.97 -0.32
CA ILE A 333 -19.10 15.51 -0.72
C ILE A 333 -18.51 14.57 -1.77
N ASP A 334 -18.26 15.09 -2.97
CA ASP A 334 -17.75 14.31 -4.11
C ASP A 334 -18.57 13.02 -4.36
N GLY A 335 -19.90 13.13 -4.34
CA GLY A 335 -20.81 12.00 -4.58
C GLY A 335 -20.89 10.97 -3.46
N THR A 336 -20.20 11.18 -2.33
CA THR A 336 -20.28 10.33 -1.15
C THR A 336 -21.01 11.04 -0.01
N LEU A 337 -22.00 10.38 0.58
CA LEU A 337 -22.68 10.88 1.76
C LEU A 337 -21.80 10.69 3.00
N VAL A 338 -21.45 11.78 3.68
CA VAL A 338 -20.65 11.77 4.91
C VAL A 338 -21.46 12.41 6.04
N SER A 339 -21.35 11.85 7.25
CA SER A 339 -22.06 12.32 8.44
C SER A 339 -21.20 12.26 9.72
N ARG A 340 -19.92 11.91 9.58
CA ARG A 340 -18.99 11.76 10.70
C ARG A 340 -17.57 12.12 10.31
N ALA A 341 -16.80 12.70 11.24
CA ALA A 341 -15.37 13.00 11.09
C ALA A 341 -14.63 12.74 12.40
N TYR A 342 -13.41 12.20 12.29
CA TYR A 342 -12.56 11.90 13.44
C TYR A 342 -11.95 13.18 14.01
N LEU A 343 -12.04 13.38 15.35
CA LEU A 343 -11.56 14.59 16.05
C LEU A 343 -10.22 14.41 16.75
N HIS A 344 -9.47 13.39 16.40
CA HIS A 344 -8.10 13.07 16.83
C HIS A 344 -7.88 13.01 18.35
N ASN A 345 -8.14 14.09 19.10
CA ASN A 345 -7.84 14.21 20.50
C ASN A 345 -8.75 15.24 21.21
N LEU A 346 -8.61 15.36 22.53
CA LEU A 346 -9.42 16.26 23.34
C LEU A 346 -9.10 17.74 23.09
N ASP A 347 -7.85 18.07 22.75
CA ASP A 347 -7.46 19.46 22.50
C ASP A 347 -8.18 20.01 21.25
N ILE A 348 -8.21 19.21 20.17
CA ILE A 348 -8.94 19.57 18.95
C ILE A 348 -10.45 19.67 19.21
N PHE A 349 -11.01 18.76 20.02
CA PHE A 349 -12.41 18.87 20.40
C PHE A 349 -12.72 20.18 21.12
N ASP A 350 -11.90 20.55 22.10
CA ASP A 350 -12.08 21.79 22.89
C ASP A 350 -11.86 23.04 22.04
N GLU A 351 -10.92 23.01 21.07
CA GLU A 351 -10.65 24.13 20.15
C GLU A 351 -11.87 24.49 19.31
N PHE A 352 -12.65 23.51 18.87
CA PHE A 352 -13.84 23.75 18.07
C PHE A 352 -15.02 24.34 18.85
N GLN A 353 -15.07 24.27 20.16
CA GLN A 353 -16.11 24.84 21.01
C GLN A 353 -17.53 24.47 20.55
N PHE A 354 -17.80 23.19 20.38
CA PHE A 354 -19.03 22.69 19.79
C PHE A 354 -20.29 22.97 20.63
N GLY A 355 -21.42 23.13 19.93
CA GLY A 355 -22.79 23.01 20.47
C GLY A 355 -23.70 22.31 19.48
N ILE A 356 -24.76 21.66 19.98
CA ILE A 356 -25.73 20.98 19.13
C ILE A 356 -26.39 21.99 18.18
N GLY A 357 -26.32 21.71 16.88
CA GLY A 357 -26.89 22.57 15.84
C GLY A 357 -25.93 23.66 15.33
N ASP A 358 -24.70 23.77 15.88
CA ASP A 358 -23.69 24.67 15.37
C ASP A 358 -23.43 24.45 13.89
N GLU A 359 -23.24 25.53 13.14
CA GLU A 359 -22.82 25.47 11.75
C GLU A 359 -21.32 25.18 11.68
N ILE A 360 -20.98 24.03 11.12
CA ILE A 360 -19.60 23.59 10.93
C ILE A 360 -19.26 23.48 9.44
N SER A 361 -17.99 23.70 9.11
CA SER A 361 -17.45 23.45 7.79
C SER A 361 -16.73 22.10 7.77
N VAL A 362 -17.05 21.27 6.79
CA VAL A 362 -16.46 19.94 6.62
C VAL A 362 -15.85 19.79 5.22
N TYR A 363 -14.83 18.94 5.09
CA TYR A 363 -14.17 18.62 3.83
C TYR A 363 -13.64 17.19 3.83
N LYS A 364 -13.18 16.70 2.70
CA LYS A 364 -12.47 15.41 2.62
C LYS A 364 -10.96 15.64 2.45
N ALA A 365 -10.20 15.42 3.50
CA ALA A 365 -8.75 15.40 3.38
C ALA A 365 -8.29 14.30 2.41
N ASN A 366 -7.44 14.68 1.44
CA ASN A 366 -6.98 13.82 0.36
C ASN A 366 -8.13 13.14 -0.42
N MET A 367 -9.29 13.81 -0.53
CA MET A 367 -10.50 13.34 -1.22
C MET A 367 -11.13 12.06 -0.64
N ILE A 368 -10.67 11.60 0.52
CA ILE A 368 -11.07 10.31 1.13
C ILE A 368 -11.60 10.50 2.55
N ILE A 369 -10.85 11.18 3.42
CA ILE A 369 -11.09 11.18 4.87
C ILE A 369 -11.88 12.44 5.27
N PRO A 370 -13.12 12.31 5.77
CA PRO A 370 -13.88 13.46 6.26
C PRO A 370 -13.17 14.12 7.46
N GLN A 371 -13.11 15.44 7.44
CA GLN A 371 -12.56 16.28 8.51
C GLN A 371 -13.48 17.46 8.77
N ILE A 372 -13.51 17.95 10.01
CA ILE A 372 -14.08 19.24 10.35
C ILE A 372 -13.00 20.29 10.20
N ALA A 373 -13.24 21.30 9.39
CA ALA A 373 -12.32 22.40 9.15
C ALA A 373 -12.49 23.53 10.18
N ASP A 374 -13.74 23.83 10.53
CA ASP A 374 -14.09 24.96 11.37
C ASP A 374 -15.48 24.79 11.99
N ASN A 375 -15.69 25.40 13.16
CA ASN A 375 -17.01 25.63 13.74
C ASN A 375 -17.30 27.14 13.70
N LYS A 376 -18.15 27.56 12.78
CA LYS A 376 -18.46 28.98 12.58
C LYS A 376 -19.26 29.59 13.73
N THR A 377 -20.05 28.78 14.42
CA THR A 377 -20.94 29.25 15.50
C THR A 377 -20.23 29.32 16.83
N GLN A 378 -19.40 28.32 17.17
CA GLN A 378 -18.64 28.24 18.42
C GLN A 378 -19.46 28.48 19.68
N SER A 379 -20.66 27.86 19.76
CA SER A 379 -21.58 28.11 20.89
C SER A 379 -21.09 27.53 22.23
N ASN A 380 -20.13 26.62 22.21
CA ASN A 380 -19.49 26.01 23.37
C ASN A 380 -20.47 25.44 24.42
N THR A 381 -21.57 24.89 23.95
CA THR A 381 -22.64 24.35 24.81
C THR A 381 -22.65 22.83 24.91
N TYR A 382 -21.89 22.13 24.05
CA TYR A 382 -21.83 20.67 24.07
C TYR A 382 -20.84 20.16 25.10
N MET A 383 -21.36 19.39 26.07
CA MET A 383 -20.52 18.73 27.06
C MET A 383 -20.16 17.33 26.59
N LEU A 384 -18.86 17.06 26.45
CA LEU A 384 -18.36 15.75 26.06
C LEU A 384 -18.68 14.72 27.17
N PRO A 385 -19.30 13.57 26.84
CA PRO A 385 -19.55 12.52 27.81
C PRO A 385 -18.23 11.95 28.37
N MET A 386 -17.97 12.12 29.65
CA MET A 386 -16.75 11.62 30.33
C MET A 386 -16.97 10.22 30.91
N ILE A 387 -17.74 9.39 30.21
CA ILE A 387 -18.01 7.99 30.58
C ILE A 387 -17.64 7.07 29.42
N CYS A 388 -17.09 5.89 29.74
CA CYS A 388 -16.73 4.90 28.74
C CYS A 388 -18.00 4.36 28.06
N PRO A 389 -18.12 4.41 26.73
CA PRO A 389 -19.33 3.97 26.02
C PRO A 389 -19.59 2.46 26.16
N CYS A 390 -18.54 1.69 26.50
CA CYS A 390 -18.64 0.24 26.62
C CYS A 390 -18.94 -0.24 28.05
N CYS A 391 -18.25 0.31 29.07
CA CYS A 391 -18.35 -0.19 30.43
C CYS A 391 -19.00 0.79 31.44
N GLY A 392 -19.42 1.97 30.99
CA GLY A 392 -20.07 3.01 31.81
C GLY A 392 -19.19 3.65 32.91
N LYS A 393 -17.90 3.26 33.04
CA LYS A 393 -17.03 3.83 34.05
C LYS A 393 -16.47 5.19 33.59
N PRO A 394 -16.12 6.09 34.55
CA PRO A 394 -15.53 7.39 34.22
C PRO A 394 -14.26 7.26 33.36
N LEU A 395 -14.13 8.16 32.40
CA LEU A 395 -12.92 8.31 31.58
C LEU A 395 -11.89 9.18 32.32
N THR A 396 -10.62 8.95 32.02
CA THR A 396 -9.50 9.73 32.52
C THR A 396 -8.77 10.42 31.35
N VAL A 397 -8.22 11.59 31.62
CA VAL A 397 -7.36 12.29 30.64
C VAL A 397 -5.91 11.88 30.90
N LYS A 398 -5.20 11.48 29.82
CA LYS A 398 -3.76 11.25 29.84
C LYS A 398 -3.07 12.14 28.81
N TYR A 399 -1.82 12.49 29.09
CA TYR A 399 -1.01 13.28 28.19
C TYR A 399 -0.08 12.36 27.39
N THR A 400 0.03 12.59 26.08
CA THR A 400 1.06 11.96 25.24
C THR A 400 2.43 12.55 25.53
N SER A 401 3.50 11.95 25.02
CA SER A 401 4.86 12.52 25.09
C SER A 401 4.97 13.91 24.45
N GLY A 402 4.09 14.24 23.50
CA GLY A 402 3.97 15.57 22.88
C GLY A 402 3.06 16.55 23.63
N GLY A 403 2.57 16.21 24.82
CA GLY A 403 1.70 17.07 25.63
C GLY A 403 0.22 17.09 25.26
N THR A 404 -0.19 16.33 24.24
CA THR A 404 -1.58 16.27 23.75
C THR A 404 -2.47 15.47 24.70
N ARG A 405 -3.68 15.98 25.00
CA ARG A 405 -4.65 15.33 25.87
C ARG A 405 -5.44 14.24 25.14
N GLN A 406 -5.49 13.06 25.72
CA GLN A 406 -6.23 11.91 25.20
C GLN A 406 -7.17 11.34 26.28
N LEU A 407 -8.34 10.86 25.86
CA LEU A 407 -9.28 10.17 26.76
C LEU A 407 -8.93 8.69 26.89
N TYR A 408 -9.01 8.18 28.13
CA TYR A 408 -8.76 6.76 28.42
C TYR A 408 -9.81 6.16 29.34
N CYS A 409 -10.23 4.92 29.03
CA CYS A 409 -10.94 4.08 29.94
C CYS A 409 -9.96 3.39 30.90
N GLY A 410 -9.97 3.76 32.18
CA GLY A 410 -9.11 3.17 33.22
C GLY A 410 -9.52 1.75 33.63
N ASN A 411 -10.70 1.26 33.23
CA ASN A 411 -11.17 -0.07 33.63
C ASN A 411 -10.37 -1.18 32.92
N PRO A 412 -9.60 -2.02 33.63
CA PRO A 412 -8.87 -3.14 33.04
C PRO A 412 -9.80 -4.22 32.46
N HIS A 413 -11.02 -4.34 32.97
CA HIS A 413 -12.04 -5.32 32.56
C HIS A 413 -13.06 -4.74 31.57
N CYS A 414 -12.72 -3.68 30.86
CA CYS A 414 -13.61 -3.14 29.83
C CYS A 414 -13.76 -4.13 28.68
N ALA A 415 -15.01 -4.50 28.33
CA ALA A 415 -15.29 -5.48 27.27
C ALA A 415 -14.69 -5.06 25.91
N ALA A 416 -14.70 -3.75 25.58
CA ALA A 416 -14.06 -3.26 24.37
C ALA A 416 -12.55 -3.56 24.31
N LYS A 417 -11.83 -3.45 25.43
CA LYS A 417 -10.40 -3.82 25.50
C LYS A 417 -10.21 -5.30 25.25
N LEU A 418 -11.08 -6.12 25.82
CA LEU A 418 -11.04 -7.57 25.66
C LEU A 418 -11.27 -7.96 24.20
N VAL A 419 -12.35 -7.49 23.57
CA VAL A 419 -12.65 -7.73 22.15
C VAL A 419 -11.45 -7.37 21.26
N GLN A 420 -10.86 -6.20 21.47
CA GLN A 420 -9.72 -5.74 20.66
C GLN A 420 -8.43 -6.55 20.94
N LYS A 421 -8.24 -7.08 22.15
CA LYS A 421 -7.13 -8.02 22.44
C LYS A 421 -7.32 -9.32 21.67
N PHE A 422 -8.53 -9.88 21.65
CA PHE A 422 -8.84 -11.08 20.90
C PHE A 422 -8.73 -10.85 19.38
N ALA A 423 -9.24 -9.73 18.87
CA ALA A 423 -9.11 -9.38 17.46
C ALA A 423 -7.62 -9.29 17.04
N HIS A 424 -6.80 -8.65 17.87
CA HIS A 424 -5.36 -8.57 17.67
C HIS A 424 -4.68 -9.96 17.64
N PHE A 425 -5.07 -10.85 18.56
CA PHE A 425 -4.56 -12.22 18.60
C PHE A 425 -4.90 -12.99 17.31
N CYS A 426 -6.11 -12.82 16.79
CA CYS A 426 -6.62 -13.54 15.62
C CYS A 426 -6.10 -13.00 14.27
N GLU A 427 -5.44 -11.85 14.23
CA GLU A 427 -5.00 -11.21 12.97
C GLU A 427 -4.16 -12.14 12.08
N LYS A 428 -4.25 -11.96 10.75
CA LYS A 428 -3.52 -12.74 9.73
C LYS A 428 -2.01 -12.84 9.98
N THR A 429 -1.42 -11.78 10.52
CA THR A 429 0.03 -11.70 10.80
C THR A 429 0.44 -12.28 12.15
N ARG A 430 -0.49 -12.86 12.92
CA ARG A 430 -0.33 -13.48 14.25
C ARG A 430 -0.83 -14.91 14.22
N MET A 431 -1.87 -15.23 14.99
CA MET A 431 -2.40 -16.60 15.01
C MET A 431 -3.23 -16.95 13.75
N ASN A 432 -3.57 -15.96 12.92
CA ASN A 432 -4.27 -16.13 11.64
C ASN A 432 -5.55 -16.98 11.74
N ILE A 433 -6.44 -16.58 12.64
CA ILE A 433 -7.75 -17.24 12.81
C ILE A 433 -8.78 -16.47 11.98
N GLU A 434 -8.98 -16.89 10.72
CA GLU A 434 -9.95 -16.29 9.82
C GLU A 434 -11.38 -16.53 10.30
N GLY A 435 -12.25 -15.51 10.13
CA GLY A 435 -13.65 -15.56 10.56
C GLY A 435 -13.92 -14.92 11.91
N LEU A 436 -12.90 -14.58 12.71
CA LEU A 436 -13.03 -13.86 13.97
C LEU A 436 -12.83 -12.36 13.80
N SER A 437 -13.81 -11.69 13.22
CA SER A 437 -13.86 -10.21 13.20
C SER A 437 -14.15 -9.66 14.61
N ALA A 438 -13.90 -8.36 14.84
CA ALA A 438 -14.25 -7.72 16.10
C ALA A 438 -15.75 -7.90 16.44
N THR A 439 -16.64 -7.74 15.46
CA THR A 439 -18.09 -7.94 15.64
C THR A 439 -18.43 -9.39 15.99
N THR A 440 -17.74 -10.37 15.38
CA THR A 440 -17.90 -11.79 15.72
C THR A 440 -17.47 -12.05 17.16
N LEU A 441 -16.32 -11.52 17.56
CA LEU A 441 -15.79 -11.65 18.92
C LEU A 441 -16.68 -10.97 19.96
N GLU A 442 -17.28 -9.81 19.66
CA GLU A 442 -18.26 -9.15 20.53
C GLU A 442 -19.43 -10.05 20.84
N LYS A 443 -19.98 -10.75 19.84
CA LYS A 443 -21.05 -11.72 20.02
C LYS A 443 -20.62 -12.89 20.90
N LEU A 444 -19.48 -13.52 20.59
CA LEU A 444 -18.96 -14.66 21.34
C LEU A 444 -18.66 -14.32 22.81
N ILE A 445 -18.06 -13.16 23.06
CA ILE A 445 -17.76 -12.65 24.40
C ILE A 445 -19.06 -12.26 25.13
N GLY A 446 -20.00 -11.61 24.42
CA GLY A 446 -21.29 -11.19 24.96
C GLY A 446 -22.14 -12.36 25.45
N HIS A 447 -22.11 -13.50 24.76
CA HIS A 447 -22.74 -14.75 25.18
C HIS A 447 -21.95 -15.51 26.27
N GLY A 448 -20.73 -15.06 26.60
CA GLY A 448 -19.88 -15.68 27.59
C GLY A 448 -19.20 -16.98 27.15
N TRP A 449 -19.22 -17.28 25.85
CA TRP A 449 -18.53 -18.45 25.27
C TRP A 449 -17.00 -18.24 25.15
N VAL A 450 -16.55 -16.98 25.12
CA VAL A 450 -15.13 -16.62 25.08
C VAL A 450 -14.81 -15.66 26.23
N ARG A 451 -13.96 -16.10 27.16
CA ARG A 451 -13.48 -15.35 28.33
C ARG A 451 -11.97 -15.24 28.37
N ASN A 452 -11.26 -16.18 27.74
CA ASN A 452 -9.82 -16.26 27.63
C ASN A 452 -9.43 -16.81 26.24
N PHE A 453 -8.16 -16.71 25.84
CA PHE A 453 -7.74 -17.17 24.52
C PHE A 453 -7.91 -18.68 24.31
N GLY A 454 -7.87 -19.47 25.37
CA GLY A 454 -8.10 -20.92 25.30
C GLY A 454 -9.52 -21.28 24.86
N ASP A 455 -10.52 -20.46 25.27
CA ASP A 455 -11.93 -20.70 24.94
C ASP A 455 -12.19 -20.60 23.42
N LEU A 456 -11.38 -19.85 22.68
CA LEU A 456 -11.46 -19.80 21.21
C LEU A 456 -11.27 -21.19 20.58
N TYR A 457 -10.50 -22.05 21.22
CA TYR A 457 -10.18 -23.40 20.77
C TYR A 457 -11.18 -24.46 21.29
N GLU A 458 -12.23 -24.01 21.97
CA GLU A 458 -13.31 -24.85 22.51
C GLU A 458 -14.70 -24.48 21.96
N LEU A 459 -14.76 -23.59 20.95
CA LEU A 459 -16.02 -23.10 20.37
C LEU A 459 -16.91 -24.22 19.80
N GLU A 460 -16.36 -25.39 19.46
CA GLU A 460 -17.12 -26.55 19.02
C GLU A 460 -18.15 -27.00 20.07
N GLN A 461 -17.88 -26.80 21.36
CA GLN A 461 -18.80 -27.11 22.44
C GLN A 461 -20.08 -26.25 22.42
N HIS A 462 -20.05 -25.12 21.72
CA HIS A 462 -21.15 -24.18 21.59
C HIS A 462 -21.71 -24.13 20.15
N ARG A 463 -21.38 -25.12 19.31
CA ARG A 463 -21.72 -25.14 17.89
C ARG A 463 -23.18 -24.82 17.62
N GLU A 464 -24.09 -25.52 18.25
CA GLU A 464 -25.53 -25.38 17.99
C GLU A 464 -26.03 -23.96 18.29
N ASP A 465 -25.56 -23.36 19.38
CA ASP A 465 -25.97 -22.03 19.81
C ASP A 465 -25.35 -20.96 18.90
N ILE A 466 -24.07 -21.13 18.53
CA ILE A 466 -23.36 -20.20 17.63
C ILE A 466 -23.99 -20.18 16.24
N VAL A 467 -24.30 -21.35 15.66
CA VAL A 467 -24.92 -21.46 14.34
C VAL A 467 -26.30 -20.81 14.27
N ARG A 468 -27.06 -20.81 15.38
CA ARG A 468 -28.37 -20.14 15.50
C ARG A 468 -28.26 -18.63 15.71
N THR A 469 -27.08 -18.12 16.03
CA THR A 469 -26.87 -16.67 16.24
C THR A 469 -26.86 -15.94 14.91
N GLU A 470 -27.52 -14.79 14.87
CA GLU A 470 -27.58 -13.95 13.66
C GLU A 470 -26.18 -13.61 13.11
N GLY A 471 -25.98 -13.87 11.82
CA GLY A 471 -24.71 -13.67 11.10
C GLY A 471 -23.77 -14.88 11.15
N PHE A 472 -24.19 -15.99 11.80
CA PHE A 472 -23.54 -17.29 11.69
C PHE A 472 -24.43 -18.27 10.91
N GLY A 473 -23.81 -19.31 10.38
CA GLY A 473 -24.46 -20.44 9.75
C GLY A 473 -23.47 -21.61 9.70
N GLU A 474 -23.93 -22.80 9.42
CA GLU A 474 -23.12 -24.03 9.42
C GLU A 474 -21.79 -23.86 8.64
N ARG A 475 -21.87 -23.39 7.38
CA ARG A 475 -20.68 -23.22 6.52
C ARG A 475 -19.68 -22.17 7.06
N SER A 476 -20.15 -21.11 7.72
CA SER A 476 -19.28 -20.08 8.30
C SER A 476 -18.61 -20.59 9.57
N PHE A 477 -19.34 -21.38 10.36
CA PHE A 477 -18.79 -22.02 11.56
C PHE A 477 -17.75 -23.08 11.19
N ASP A 478 -18.02 -23.95 10.20
CA ASP A 478 -17.06 -24.97 9.73
C ASP A 478 -15.75 -24.35 9.25
N ARG A 479 -15.82 -23.23 8.50
CA ARG A 479 -14.63 -22.47 8.08
C ARG A 479 -13.88 -21.89 9.27
N LEU A 480 -14.60 -21.33 10.23
CA LEU A 480 -13.99 -20.80 11.45
C LEU A 480 -13.29 -21.91 12.23
N GLN A 481 -13.96 -23.06 12.42
CA GLN A 481 -13.40 -24.21 13.14
C GLN A 481 -12.13 -24.75 12.44
N ALA A 482 -12.13 -24.83 11.10
CA ALA A 482 -10.95 -25.21 10.34
C ALA A 482 -9.79 -24.22 10.52
N ALA A 483 -10.07 -22.91 10.59
CA ALA A 483 -9.05 -21.89 10.84
C ALA A 483 -8.49 -21.99 12.28
N ILE A 484 -9.35 -22.25 13.27
CA ILE A 484 -8.94 -22.49 14.66
C ILE A 484 -8.03 -23.72 14.75
N GLU A 485 -8.42 -24.85 14.17
CA GLU A 485 -7.61 -26.07 14.18
C GLU A 485 -6.25 -25.88 13.51
N LYS A 486 -6.22 -25.16 12.38
CA LYS A 486 -4.97 -24.80 11.70
C LYS A 486 -4.06 -23.96 12.61
N SER A 487 -4.61 -23.07 13.42
CA SER A 487 -3.84 -22.17 14.30
C SER A 487 -3.27 -22.88 15.56
N ARG A 488 -3.67 -24.13 15.84
CA ARG A 488 -3.11 -24.90 16.96
C ARG A 488 -1.61 -25.15 16.83
N ARG A 489 -1.11 -25.20 15.60
CA ARG A 489 0.34 -25.23 15.32
C ARG A 489 0.82 -23.85 14.98
N CYS A 490 1.74 -23.33 15.76
CA CYS A 490 2.26 -21.97 15.56
C CYS A 490 3.71 -21.86 16.02
N THR A 491 4.45 -20.89 15.46
CA THR A 491 5.77 -20.51 15.96
C THR A 491 5.66 -19.69 17.23
N LEU A 492 6.66 -19.73 18.08
CA LEU A 492 6.74 -18.87 19.27
C LEU A 492 6.65 -17.40 18.90
N ALA A 493 7.22 -17.00 17.74
CA ALA A 493 7.15 -15.64 17.21
C ALA A 493 5.71 -15.15 17.00
N LYS A 494 4.85 -15.96 16.34
CA LYS A 494 3.44 -15.63 16.12
C LYS A 494 2.66 -15.55 17.41
N PHE A 495 2.90 -16.49 18.30
CA PHE A 495 2.26 -16.55 19.60
C PHE A 495 2.58 -15.32 20.45
N ILE A 496 3.85 -14.99 20.66
CA ILE A 496 4.28 -13.80 21.42
C ILE A 496 3.70 -12.52 20.82
N ALA A 497 3.81 -12.37 19.48
CA ALA A 497 3.22 -11.21 18.80
C ALA A 497 1.70 -11.12 18.98
N GLY A 498 1.00 -12.26 19.09
CA GLY A 498 -0.45 -12.36 19.35
C GLY A 498 -0.86 -11.97 20.75
N LEU A 499 -0.03 -12.24 21.75
CA LEU A 499 -0.31 -11.93 23.17
C LEU A 499 -0.42 -10.42 23.44
N GLY A 500 0.13 -9.57 22.54
CA GLY A 500 -0.03 -8.12 22.62
C GLY A 500 0.77 -7.47 23.74
N ILE A 501 1.90 -8.03 24.12
CA ILE A 501 2.87 -7.43 25.03
C ILE A 501 3.29 -6.05 24.49
N PRO A 502 3.21 -4.96 25.25
CA PRO A 502 3.53 -3.63 24.75
C PRO A 502 4.94 -3.56 24.17
N MET A 503 5.08 -2.98 22.97
CA MET A 503 6.31 -2.87 22.19
C MET A 503 6.94 -4.20 21.71
N VAL A 504 6.46 -5.36 22.15
CA VAL A 504 6.92 -6.67 21.68
C VAL A 504 6.04 -7.12 20.51
N GLY A 505 6.37 -6.64 19.33
CA GLY A 505 5.67 -6.94 18.08
C GLY A 505 6.29 -8.13 17.32
N ARG A 506 5.99 -8.24 16.01
CA ARG A 506 6.46 -9.34 15.15
C ARG A 506 7.99 -9.43 15.04
N HIS A 507 8.73 -8.31 15.02
CA HIS A 507 10.20 -8.33 14.98
C HIS A 507 10.77 -8.89 16.27
N ALA A 508 10.43 -8.29 17.40
CA ALA A 508 10.86 -8.76 18.70
C ALA A 508 10.42 -10.21 18.95
N GLY A 509 9.20 -10.58 18.55
CA GLY A 509 8.73 -11.97 18.62
C GLY A 509 9.60 -12.96 17.84
N ARG A 510 10.09 -12.59 16.64
CA ARG A 510 11.02 -13.43 15.85
C ARG A 510 12.40 -13.55 16.50
N ASP A 511 12.87 -12.49 17.12
CA ASP A 511 14.17 -12.51 17.80
C ASP A 511 14.11 -13.38 19.07
N LEU A 512 13.00 -13.32 19.82
CA LEU A 512 12.73 -14.22 20.95
C LEU A 512 12.58 -15.67 20.49
N ASP A 513 11.83 -15.93 19.41
CA ASP A 513 11.68 -17.26 18.81
C ASP A 513 13.04 -17.87 18.42
N ARG A 514 13.91 -17.05 17.83
CA ARG A 514 15.25 -17.46 17.42
C ARG A 514 16.14 -17.75 18.64
N TYR A 515 16.10 -16.87 19.64
CA TYR A 515 16.96 -16.99 20.82
C TYR A 515 16.56 -18.18 21.70
N PHE A 516 15.26 -18.41 21.88
CA PHE A 516 14.70 -19.50 22.67
C PHE A 516 14.28 -20.70 21.82
N HIS A 517 14.83 -20.87 20.62
CA HIS A 517 14.70 -22.04 19.73
C HIS A 517 13.24 -22.48 19.46
N GLY A 518 12.29 -21.54 19.45
CA GLY A 518 10.86 -21.82 19.32
C GLY A 518 10.21 -22.40 20.60
N SER A 519 10.95 -22.47 21.69
CA SER A 519 10.50 -23.09 22.94
C SER A 519 9.87 -22.07 23.90
N TRP A 520 8.56 -22.21 24.13
CA TRP A 520 7.89 -21.44 25.19
C TRP A 520 8.47 -21.73 26.57
N ALA A 521 8.82 -23.00 26.86
CA ALA A 521 9.36 -23.39 28.15
C ALA A 521 10.70 -22.70 28.45
N GLU A 522 11.58 -22.55 27.46
CA GLU A 522 12.84 -21.81 27.61
C GLU A 522 12.60 -20.32 27.82
N PHE A 523 11.68 -19.71 27.05
CA PHE A 523 11.29 -18.31 27.22
C PHE A 523 10.70 -18.04 28.61
N GLU A 524 9.78 -18.89 29.08
CA GLU A 524 9.17 -18.77 30.41
C GLU A 524 10.21 -18.99 31.52
N ALA A 525 11.09 -19.98 31.38
CA ALA A 525 12.18 -20.21 32.32
C ALA A 525 13.15 -19.02 32.39
N ALA A 526 13.45 -18.37 31.27
CA ALA A 526 14.26 -17.17 31.22
C ALA A 526 13.63 -16.01 32.03
N ILE A 527 12.30 -15.77 31.88
CA ILE A 527 11.60 -14.78 32.69
C ILE A 527 11.67 -15.13 34.18
N LEU A 528 11.41 -16.37 34.53
CA LEU A 528 11.40 -16.83 35.93
C LEU A 528 12.80 -16.73 36.60
N ASN A 529 13.88 -16.88 35.82
CA ASN A 529 15.25 -16.77 36.28
C ASN A 529 15.85 -15.36 36.18
N GLY A 530 15.04 -14.34 35.83
CA GLY A 530 15.50 -12.95 35.78
C GLY A 530 16.42 -12.62 34.61
N PHE A 531 16.17 -13.22 33.44
CA PHE A 531 16.96 -12.98 32.24
C PHE A 531 16.90 -11.51 31.78
N ASP A 532 18.04 -10.90 31.56
CA ASP A 532 18.14 -9.55 31.04
C ASP A 532 17.91 -9.51 29.51
N PHE A 533 16.69 -9.13 29.09
CA PHE A 533 16.32 -9.03 27.69
C PHE A 533 17.06 -7.91 26.94
N THR A 534 17.68 -6.94 27.65
CA THR A 534 18.41 -5.85 26.97
C THR A 534 19.68 -6.32 26.26
N GLN A 535 20.16 -7.53 26.58
CA GLN A 535 21.28 -8.16 25.87
C GLN A 535 20.92 -8.67 24.47
N LEU A 536 19.61 -8.74 24.15
CA LEU A 536 19.16 -9.09 22.80
C LEU A 536 19.23 -7.86 21.86
N PRO A 537 19.58 -8.04 20.57
CA PRO A 537 19.58 -6.96 19.61
C PRO A 537 18.22 -6.27 19.54
N ASP A 538 18.21 -4.95 19.50
CA ASP A 538 17.01 -4.10 19.41
C ASP A 538 16.05 -4.15 20.63
N PHE A 539 16.45 -4.81 21.74
CA PHE A 539 15.70 -4.81 22.99
C PHE A 539 16.25 -3.75 23.95
N GLY A 540 15.43 -2.74 24.24
CA GLY A 540 15.74 -1.74 25.25
C GLY A 540 15.04 -2.00 26.58
N GLU A 541 15.39 -1.20 27.60
CA GLU A 541 14.81 -1.23 28.95
C GLU A 541 13.27 -1.27 28.96
N THR A 542 12.64 -0.52 28.05
CA THR A 542 11.17 -0.47 27.97
C THR A 542 10.56 -1.81 27.58
N MET A 543 11.15 -2.52 26.61
CA MET A 543 10.68 -3.86 26.22
C MET A 543 10.94 -4.88 27.33
N HIS A 544 12.13 -4.83 27.94
CA HIS A 544 12.48 -5.65 29.09
C HIS A 544 11.43 -5.51 30.20
N ASN A 545 11.16 -4.29 30.64
CA ASN A 545 10.20 -4.02 31.71
C ASN A 545 8.76 -4.42 31.32
N ASN A 546 8.38 -4.24 30.06
CA ASN A 546 7.05 -4.65 29.56
C ASN A 546 6.84 -6.16 29.58
N ILE A 547 7.87 -6.96 29.24
CA ILE A 547 7.80 -8.42 29.32
C ILE A 547 7.55 -8.85 30.76
N TYR A 548 8.30 -8.34 31.71
CA TYR A 548 8.15 -8.67 33.14
C TYR A 548 6.82 -8.21 33.71
N THR A 549 6.41 -6.97 33.40
CA THR A 549 5.13 -6.41 33.87
C THR A 549 3.96 -7.23 33.33
N TRP A 550 4.00 -7.59 32.05
CA TRP A 550 2.96 -8.42 31.42
C TRP A 550 2.90 -9.83 32.03
N TYR A 551 4.06 -10.47 32.23
CA TYR A 551 4.12 -11.82 32.80
C TYR A 551 3.65 -11.88 34.25
N ALA A 552 3.95 -10.84 35.05
CA ALA A 552 3.55 -10.71 36.44
C ALA A 552 2.07 -10.31 36.63
N ASP A 553 1.42 -9.78 35.58
CA ASP A 553 0.03 -9.36 35.66
C ASP A 553 -0.90 -10.59 35.73
N ALA A 554 -1.50 -10.82 36.89
CA ALA A 554 -2.40 -11.93 37.12
C ALA A 554 -3.67 -11.93 36.24
N GLN A 555 -4.09 -10.75 35.75
CA GLN A 555 -5.26 -10.64 34.87
C GLN A 555 -4.86 -11.00 33.43
N GLU A 556 -3.71 -10.55 32.95
CA GLU A 556 -3.16 -10.99 31.67
C GLU A 556 -2.93 -12.51 31.67
N ALA A 557 -2.36 -13.05 32.75
CA ALA A 557 -2.11 -14.47 32.88
C ALA A 557 -3.38 -15.34 32.78
N LYS A 558 -4.53 -14.87 33.30
CA LYS A 558 -5.83 -15.55 33.14
C LYS A 558 -6.29 -15.61 31.68
N LEU A 559 -5.88 -14.67 30.84
CA LEU A 559 -6.25 -14.65 29.43
C LEU A 559 -5.43 -15.65 28.60
N TRP A 560 -4.12 -15.73 28.80
CA TRP A 560 -3.24 -16.49 27.90
C TRP A 560 -2.81 -17.88 28.43
N ARG A 561 -2.69 -18.09 29.74
CA ARG A 561 -2.23 -19.39 30.29
C ARG A 561 -3.11 -20.58 29.90
N PRO A 562 -4.45 -20.50 29.85
CA PRO A 562 -5.29 -21.60 29.38
C PRO A 562 -5.00 -22.02 27.95
N LEU A 563 -4.52 -21.10 27.12
CA LEU A 563 -4.18 -21.35 25.73
C LEU A 563 -2.98 -22.28 25.55
N LEU A 564 -2.00 -22.25 26.45
CA LEU A 564 -0.79 -23.09 26.35
C LEU A 564 -1.09 -24.60 26.25
N ARG A 565 -2.24 -25.04 26.78
CA ARG A 565 -2.69 -26.43 26.70
C ARG A 565 -3.39 -26.77 25.38
N LYS A 566 -3.65 -25.79 24.53
CA LYS A 566 -4.46 -25.93 23.31
C LYS A 566 -3.62 -25.80 22.04
N ILE A 567 -2.38 -25.33 22.15
CA ILE A 567 -1.48 -25.06 21.03
C ILE A 567 -0.23 -25.93 21.11
N GLN A 568 0.40 -26.13 19.95
CA GLN A 568 1.67 -26.82 19.79
C GLN A 568 2.66 -25.87 19.13
N PHE A 569 3.78 -25.65 19.81
CA PHE A 569 4.86 -24.84 19.23
C PHE A 569 5.65 -25.67 18.21
N GLU A 570 5.93 -25.03 17.07
CA GLU A 570 6.83 -25.57 16.06
C GLU A 570 8.28 -25.32 16.55
N THR A 571 8.87 -26.31 17.20
CA THR A 571 10.27 -26.25 17.62
C THR A 571 11.19 -26.76 16.51
N LYS A 572 12.41 -26.22 16.43
CA LYS A 572 13.39 -26.62 15.41
C LYS A 572 13.84 -28.07 15.52
N GLU A 573 13.66 -28.72 16.66
CA GLU A 573 13.96 -30.14 16.84
C GLU A 573 13.10 -31.05 15.94
N ASN A 574 11.87 -30.65 15.58
CA ASN A 574 11.02 -31.42 14.67
C ASN A 574 11.42 -31.25 13.18
N LEU A 575 12.21 -30.22 12.85
CA LEU A 575 12.73 -29.97 11.50
C LEU A 575 14.16 -30.55 11.32
N THR A 576 14.87 -30.87 12.42
CA THR A 576 16.28 -31.29 12.39
C THR A 576 16.48 -32.78 12.25
N MET A 577 15.49 -33.65 12.43
CA MET A 577 15.70 -35.10 12.27
C MET A 577 15.74 -35.57 10.80
N GLU A 578 15.31 -34.82 9.83
CA GLU A 578 15.40 -35.22 8.42
C GLU A 578 16.52 -34.53 7.61
N THR A 579 17.20 -33.48 8.15
CA THR A 579 18.14 -32.66 7.34
C THR A 579 19.55 -32.50 7.92
N THR A 580 19.96 -33.20 8.98
CA THR A 580 21.26 -32.97 9.65
C THR A 580 22.42 -33.80 9.13
N MET A 581 22.27 -34.58 8.08
CA MET A 581 23.41 -35.24 7.43
C MET A 581 23.80 -34.49 6.15
N ASN A 582 24.87 -33.70 6.23
CA ASN A 582 25.56 -33.01 5.11
C ASN A 582 25.08 -31.63 4.66
N ASN A 583 24.63 -30.76 5.57
CA ASN A 583 24.30 -29.38 5.17
C ASN A 583 25.53 -28.45 5.39
N PRO A 584 26.13 -27.89 4.30
CA PRO A 584 27.33 -27.05 4.39
C PRO A 584 27.08 -25.66 5.00
N PHE A 585 25.82 -25.28 5.19
CA PHE A 585 25.44 -23.95 5.70
C PHE A 585 25.11 -23.93 7.20
N ALA A 586 25.03 -25.09 7.85
CA ALA A 586 24.73 -25.17 9.28
C ALA A 586 25.78 -24.41 10.12
N GLY A 587 25.30 -23.47 10.97
CA GLY A 587 26.14 -22.61 11.80
C GLY A 587 26.90 -21.51 11.05
N LYS A 588 26.71 -21.34 9.72
CA LYS A 588 27.41 -20.35 8.90
C LYS A 588 26.64 -19.03 8.85
N THR A 589 27.36 -17.92 8.88
CA THR A 589 26.78 -16.60 8.65
C THR A 589 26.69 -16.34 7.15
N VAL A 590 25.48 -16.25 6.63
CA VAL A 590 25.21 -16.09 5.19
C VAL A 590 24.47 -14.79 4.93
N VAL A 591 24.93 -14.04 3.92
CA VAL A 591 24.26 -12.83 3.44
C VAL A 591 23.75 -13.11 2.03
N ALA A 592 22.52 -12.71 1.72
CA ALA A 592 22.02 -12.69 0.36
C ALA A 592 21.94 -11.25 -0.16
N THR A 593 22.31 -11.05 -1.44
CA THR A 593 22.29 -9.75 -2.11
C THR A 593 21.93 -9.91 -3.58
N GLY A 594 21.38 -8.87 -4.17
CA GLY A 594 20.85 -8.93 -5.54
C GLY A 594 19.47 -9.58 -5.60
N LYS A 595 18.94 -9.73 -6.82
CA LYS A 595 17.69 -10.42 -7.09
C LYS A 595 17.99 -11.89 -7.35
N LEU A 596 17.47 -12.76 -6.49
CA LEU A 596 17.52 -14.21 -6.68
C LEU A 596 16.38 -14.63 -7.64
N GLU A 597 16.59 -15.72 -8.35
CA GLU A 597 15.66 -16.21 -9.38
C GLU A 597 14.51 -17.02 -8.75
N HIS A 598 14.84 -17.90 -7.79
CA HIS A 598 13.90 -18.84 -7.16
C HIS A 598 13.48 -18.42 -5.75
N TYR A 599 14.16 -17.44 -5.12
CA TYR A 599 13.86 -17.01 -3.76
C TYR A 599 13.52 -15.54 -3.67
N THR A 600 12.44 -15.22 -2.96
CA THR A 600 12.23 -13.86 -2.44
C THR A 600 13.25 -13.57 -1.35
N ARG A 601 13.42 -12.29 -0.99
CA ARG A 601 14.36 -11.90 0.08
C ARG A 601 14.03 -12.55 1.43
N ASP A 602 12.74 -12.65 1.75
CA ASP A 602 12.28 -13.30 2.98
C ASP A 602 12.37 -14.83 2.81
N GLY A 603 12.05 -15.35 1.62
CA GLY A 603 12.16 -16.78 1.30
C GLY A 603 13.57 -17.33 1.41
N ILE A 604 14.60 -16.61 0.92
CA ILE A 604 15.99 -17.06 1.10
C ILE A 604 16.43 -16.97 2.57
N GLN A 605 15.95 -15.98 3.32
CA GLN A 605 16.24 -15.91 4.76
C GLN A 605 15.59 -17.07 5.51
N GLU A 606 14.33 -17.39 5.21
CA GLU A 606 13.63 -18.55 5.78
C GLU A 606 14.33 -19.87 5.39
N LYS A 607 14.74 -20.01 4.13
CA LYS A 607 15.50 -21.17 3.67
C LYS A 607 16.83 -21.31 4.40
N LEU A 608 17.61 -20.24 4.52
CA LEU A 608 18.87 -20.24 5.26
C LEU A 608 18.67 -20.60 6.74
N ILE A 609 17.62 -20.09 7.37
CA ILE A 609 17.26 -20.45 8.75
C ILE A 609 16.89 -21.93 8.85
N SER A 610 16.11 -22.46 7.92
CA SER A 610 15.76 -23.90 7.89
C SER A 610 16.97 -24.80 7.72
N LEU A 611 18.04 -24.29 7.08
CA LEU A 611 19.32 -24.96 6.93
C LEU A 611 20.25 -24.76 8.13
N GLY A 612 19.82 -24.12 9.21
CA GLY A 612 20.62 -23.84 10.38
C GLY A 612 21.70 -22.77 10.18
N ALA A 613 21.67 -22.01 9.10
CA ALA A 613 22.53 -20.86 8.86
C ALA A 613 22.04 -19.61 9.63
N HIS A 614 22.94 -18.64 9.79
CA HIS A 614 22.67 -17.34 10.39
C HIS A 614 22.55 -16.28 9.28
N PRO A 615 21.34 -15.96 8.77
CA PRO A 615 21.20 -14.92 7.77
C PRO A 615 21.49 -13.55 8.37
N SER A 616 22.32 -12.74 7.67
CA SER A 616 22.68 -11.39 8.09
C SER A 616 22.31 -10.35 7.03
N GLY A 617 21.90 -9.17 7.47
CA GLY A 617 21.57 -8.05 6.60
C GLY A 617 22.80 -7.30 6.04
N ALA A 618 23.98 -7.48 6.63
CA ALA A 618 25.21 -6.76 6.26
C ALA A 618 26.41 -7.70 6.15
N VAL A 619 27.29 -7.42 5.18
CA VAL A 619 28.55 -8.15 5.00
C VAL A 619 29.60 -7.63 5.98
N SER A 620 30.25 -8.55 6.70
CA SER A 620 31.32 -8.28 7.67
C SER A 620 32.41 -9.36 7.59
N LYS A 621 33.49 -9.20 8.33
CA LYS A 621 34.54 -10.22 8.45
C LYS A 621 34.06 -11.57 9.04
N LYS A 622 32.87 -11.58 9.66
CA LYS A 622 32.23 -12.77 10.21
C LYS A 622 31.29 -13.47 9.24
N THR A 623 31.15 -12.94 8.01
CA THR A 623 30.29 -13.52 6.98
C THR A 623 31.05 -14.66 6.29
N ASP A 624 30.48 -15.87 6.31
CA ASP A 624 31.09 -17.06 5.66
C ASP A 624 30.76 -17.09 4.15
N TYR A 625 29.52 -16.79 3.78
CA TYR A 625 29.07 -16.82 2.39
C TYR A 625 28.24 -15.60 2.03
N LEU A 626 28.40 -15.13 0.80
CA LEU A 626 27.49 -14.17 0.18
C LEU A 626 26.80 -14.83 -1.02
N ILE A 627 25.50 -15.05 -0.93
CA ILE A 627 24.68 -15.48 -2.08
C ILE A 627 24.39 -14.27 -2.94
N VAL A 628 24.77 -14.35 -4.21
CA VAL A 628 24.77 -13.25 -5.16
C VAL A 628 23.74 -13.54 -6.25
N GLY A 629 22.65 -12.80 -6.24
CA GLY A 629 21.70 -12.74 -7.35
C GLY A 629 22.04 -11.63 -8.34
N GLU A 630 21.18 -11.45 -9.33
CA GLU A 630 21.34 -10.39 -10.32
C GLU A 630 21.42 -9.01 -9.67
N LYS A 631 22.26 -8.14 -10.22
CA LYS A 631 22.47 -6.74 -9.76
C LYS A 631 22.88 -6.63 -8.29
N ALA A 632 23.76 -7.51 -7.85
CA ALA A 632 24.38 -7.44 -6.53
C ALA A 632 25.18 -6.12 -6.40
N GLY A 633 24.71 -5.21 -5.54
CA GLY A 633 25.29 -3.86 -5.34
C GLY A 633 26.50 -3.86 -4.38
N SER A 634 26.62 -2.80 -3.59
CA SER A 634 27.75 -2.52 -2.67
C SER A 634 28.14 -3.68 -1.72
N LYS A 635 27.25 -4.62 -1.45
CA LYS A 635 27.54 -5.79 -0.63
C LYS A 635 28.49 -6.78 -1.32
N LEU A 636 28.38 -6.93 -2.64
CA LEU A 636 29.30 -7.75 -3.43
C LEU A 636 30.71 -7.16 -3.40
N THR A 637 30.83 -5.86 -3.66
CA THR A 637 32.12 -5.16 -3.59
C THR A 637 32.76 -5.28 -2.21
N LYS A 638 31.94 -5.14 -1.16
CA LYS A 638 32.40 -5.27 0.23
C LYS A 638 32.82 -6.71 0.56
N ALA A 639 32.11 -7.72 0.06
CA ALA A 639 32.47 -9.13 0.24
C ALA A 639 33.80 -9.45 -0.42
N GLN A 640 34.01 -8.97 -1.64
CA GLN A 640 35.29 -9.10 -2.38
C GLN A 640 36.46 -8.44 -1.61
N GLN A 641 36.25 -7.24 -1.07
CA GLN A 641 37.25 -6.53 -0.25
C GLN A 641 37.59 -7.28 1.05
N LEU A 642 36.63 -7.99 1.63
CA LEU A 642 36.78 -8.73 2.87
C LEU A 642 37.19 -10.22 2.67
N GLY A 643 37.29 -10.67 1.41
CA GLY A 643 37.61 -12.07 1.08
C GLY A 643 36.49 -13.06 1.43
N VAL A 644 35.23 -12.59 1.51
CA VAL A 644 34.06 -13.43 1.77
C VAL A 644 33.75 -14.27 0.54
N LYS A 645 33.55 -15.58 0.70
CA LYS A 645 33.19 -16.47 -0.40
C LYS A 645 31.82 -16.12 -0.99
N THR A 646 31.78 -15.86 -2.28
CA THR A 646 30.54 -15.59 -3.00
C THR A 646 30.03 -16.86 -3.67
N LEU A 647 28.70 -17.02 -3.67
CA LEU A 647 27.97 -18.10 -4.33
C LEU A 647 26.90 -17.49 -5.22
N THR A 648 26.72 -17.98 -6.41
CA THR A 648 25.49 -17.74 -7.18
C THR A 648 24.33 -18.49 -6.55
N GLU A 649 23.10 -18.16 -6.92
CA GLU A 649 21.91 -18.89 -6.47
C GLU A 649 21.96 -20.36 -6.85
N GLN A 650 22.41 -20.66 -8.08
CA GLN A 650 22.60 -22.04 -8.55
C GLN A 650 23.65 -22.80 -7.73
N GLU A 651 24.81 -22.19 -7.46
CA GLU A 651 25.84 -22.80 -6.61
C GLU A 651 25.36 -23.06 -5.17
N PHE A 652 24.48 -22.16 -4.67
CA PHE A 652 23.82 -22.37 -3.38
C PHE A 652 22.89 -23.58 -3.41
N GLU A 653 22.09 -23.74 -4.47
CA GLU A 653 21.18 -24.89 -4.64
C GLU A 653 21.97 -26.19 -4.88
N ASP A 654 23.03 -26.16 -5.70
CA ASP A 654 23.89 -27.29 -5.97
C ASP A 654 24.63 -27.80 -4.69
N MET A 655 24.91 -26.88 -3.75
CA MET A 655 25.46 -27.25 -2.45
C MET A 655 24.44 -27.88 -1.49
N LEU A 656 23.15 -27.79 -1.81
CA LEU A 656 22.06 -28.39 -1.02
C LEU A 656 21.58 -29.73 -1.61
N ALA A 657 21.85 -29.96 -2.91
CA ALA A 657 21.53 -31.21 -3.60
C ALA A 657 22.53 -32.34 -3.24
#